data_f3aa81cfb92c7fbf83062eb80db215e2
#
_entry.id   f3aa81cfb92c7fbf83062eb80db215e2
#
_cell.length_a   1.000
_cell.length_b   1.000
_cell.length_c   1.000
_cell.angle_alpha   90.00
_cell.angle_beta   90.00
_cell.angle_gamma   90.00
#
_symmetry.space_group_name_H-M   'P 1'
#
loop_
_entity.id
_entity.type
_entity.pdbx_description
1 polymer ?
#
loop_
_entity_poly.entity_id
_entity_poly.type
_entity_poly.pdbx_seq_one_letter_code
_entity_poly.pdbx_strand_id
1 'polypeptide(L)'
;IFYFGKQSDAKIYANGNLIKNTVLNFGYNAVNLGLPPVAKPTKIDLKVIAGDFSMKNSVTLDPVKKWKIKFIQHSHTDIGYTRSQTDILAEHLRYIDYALDYCDATDNYPDNAKFRWTCEASWPVDEYLKCRPASQIERLIKRIKEGRIEITGMYFNFDEIPDEKILAASLQAVGRIKDKGIPVKLAMQDDVNGIGWCLNDYFNQLGVKYLDMGTHGHRALICFDIPTMFWWESPSGKRLLTFRAEHYMTGNTVLEMQTGDIERFKNNLLNYLISLNSKQYPFDEMAIQHSGYLTDNSPPSTIASDLIKQWNDMFVWPQLSTSTAETFFSDMERDHSNDFPVIRGAWPDWWTDGFGASARETGTTRIASSTLTANEGGLSMAASAGIKLPNEINKSIDLADNALLFYTEHTTGYSESVREPLGQPTMEQRALKESYAWEANRRTASIGEETMGLLQSKFTREEQPSLIVFNTLNWKRSGLTTVYIDHQIIPRGKTAGIFDYDGNRLAVQSVLHRSDVTQWAIWLKDVPAFGYKKYIIKPIDDNQISNKVSDNKVLENKWYKIVTNPAKGTIVSWFDKEQSLEMIDQKNEYQMGEFILEQLGNRSQMESRRLDDFKRSPLDTIWFDSMAEGEIWNSIKFYGESATSEKPKGFMIEIRLFNNEKRLDITCSIIKKSIVSPESFYIAFPFDIKNGKHFTEVPGGVIEAGKDQIKGSSNDWYTIQDFAAVRNESTQLVIGSAEMPLMQL
;
A
#
# COMPACT_ATOMS: atom_id res chain seq x y z
N ILE A 1 33.15 -6.02 37.89
CA ILE A 1 33.95 -6.46 39.08
C ILE A 1 32.97 -6.72 40.20
N PHE A 2 32.93 -7.95 40.73
CA PHE A 2 32.26 -8.20 42.01
C PHE A 2 33.23 -8.03 43.14
N TYR A 3 32.95 -7.10 44.08
CA TYR A 3 33.78 -6.74 45.20
C TYR A 3 32.98 -6.86 46.50
N PHE A 4 33.51 -7.60 47.48
CA PHE A 4 32.82 -7.91 48.73
C PHE A 4 33.50 -7.29 49.97
N GLY A 5 34.40 -6.29 49.74
CA GLY A 5 35.06 -5.53 50.79
C GLY A 5 34.35 -4.21 51.12
N LYS A 6 34.89 -3.46 52.09
CA LYS A 6 34.50 -2.09 52.34
C LYS A 6 34.93 -1.20 51.17
N GLN A 7 34.17 -0.12 50.89
CA GLN A 7 34.56 0.85 49.88
C GLN A 7 36.07 1.16 49.94
N SER A 8 36.72 1.02 48.77
CA SER A 8 38.15 1.12 48.66
C SER A 8 38.60 1.73 47.34
N ASP A 9 39.63 2.54 47.37
CA ASP A 9 40.33 2.98 46.17
C ASP A 9 40.92 1.79 45.45
N ALA A 10 40.77 1.75 44.15
CA ALA A 10 41.25 0.66 43.31
C ALA A 10 42.07 1.17 42.13
N LYS A 11 43.10 0.39 41.81
CA LYS A 11 43.95 0.60 40.63
C LYS A 11 43.75 -0.52 39.65
N ILE A 12 43.52 -0.19 38.38
CA ILE A 12 43.32 -1.19 37.29
C ILE A 12 44.50 -1.06 36.33
N TYR A 13 45.10 -2.19 36.04
CA TYR A 13 46.26 -2.33 35.16
C TYR A 13 45.91 -3.19 33.95
N ALA A 14 46.43 -2.83 32.77
CA ALA A 14 46.41 -3.66 31.58
C ALA A 14 47.85 -3.92 31.13
N ASN A 15 48.23 -5.18 30.95
CA ASN A 15 49.59 -5.63 30.61
C ASN A 15 50.66 -4.98 31.51
N GLY A 16 50.36 -4.80 32.81
CA GLY A 16 51.26 -4.20 33.78
C GLY A 16 51.21 -2.68 33.88
N ASN A 17 50.62 -1.97 32.94
CA ASN A 17 50.48 -0.51 32.93
C ASN A 17 49.22 -0.08 33.68
N LEU A 18 49.30 0.92 34.54
CA LEU A 18 48.15 1.52 35.20
C LEU A 18 47.30 2.28 34.16
N ILE A 19 46.03 1.84 34.02
CA ILE A 19 45.09 2.43 33.05
C ILE A 19 43.95 3.22 33.70
N LYS A 20 43.60 2.90 34.94
CA LYS A 20 42.54 3.63 35.66
C LYS A 20 42.67 3.55 37.17
N ASN A 21 42.39 4.68 37.82
CA ASN A 21 42.05 4.73 39.23
C ASN A 21 40.53 4.83 39.37
N THR A 22 39.94 4.11 40.31
CA THR A 22 38.49 4.09 40.56
C THR A 22 38.22 3.74 42.02
N VAL A 23 36.97 3.78 42.43
CA VAL A 23 36.53 3.33 43.76
C VAL A 23 35.65 2.08 43.53
N LEU A 24 35.93 1.03 44.31
CA LEU A 24 35.05 -0.15 44.33
C LEU A 24 34.13 -0.09 45.55
N ASN A 25 32.86 -0.27 45.33
CA ASN A 25 31.84 -0.40 46.35
C ASN A 25 31.48 -1.88 46.57
N PHE A 26 30.87 -2.23 47.68
CA PHE A 26 30.37 -3.57 47.92
C PHE A 26 29.36 -3.96 46.85
N GLY A 27 29.52 -5.15 46.28
CA GLY A 27 28.67 -5.72 45.25
C GLY A 27 29.24 -5.56 43.83
N TYR A 28 28.37 -5.33 42.83
CA TYR A 28 28.73 -5.20 41.41
C TYR A 28 29.26 -3.79 41.10
N ASN A 29 30.45 -3.73 40.48
CA ASN A 29 31.04 -2.49 39.98
C ASN A 29 31.30 -2.60 38.48
N ALA A 30 30.61 -1.78 37.67
CA ALA A 30 30.91 -1.59 36.26
C ALA A 30 31.98 -0.49 36.10
N VAL A 31 33.11 -0.82 35.49
CA VAL A 31 34.21 0.13 35.26
C VAL A 31 34.59 0.14 33.79
N ASN A 32 34.41 1.25 33.13
CA ASN A 32 34.84 1.47 31.74
C ASN A 32 36.34 1.70 31.67
N LEU A 33 37.05 0.96 30.84
CA LEU A 33 38.49 1.05 30.64
C LEU A 33 38.78 1.55 29.20
N GLY A 34 39.61 2.58 29.09
CA GLY A 34 40.16 2.99 27.79
C GLY A 34 41.42 2.14 27.52
N LEU A 35 41.37 1.37 26.41
CA LEU A 35 42.51 0.59 25.95
C LEU A 35 42.93 1.08 24.56
N PRO A 36 44.24 1.03 24.20
CA PRO A 36 44.68 1.35 22.86
C PRO A 36 44.03 0.36 21.84
N PRO A 37 43.69 0.83 20.61
CA PRO A 37 43.16 -0.05 19.58
C PRO A 37 44.23 -1.06 19.17
N VAL A 38 43.75 -2.27 18.80
CA VAL A 38 44.62 -3.35 18.32
C VAL A 38 44.38 -3.60 16.85
N ALA A 39 45.39 -4.02 16.11
CA ALA A 39 45.30 -4.31 14.68
C ALA A 39 44.92 -5.80 14.37
N LYS A 40 45.03 -6.66 15.39
CA LYS A 40 44.64 -8.08 15.35
C LYS A 40 44.19 -8.52 16.74
N PRO A 41 43.43 -9.62 16.87
CA PRO A 41 43.05 -10.14 18.17
C PRO A 41 44.25 -10.24 19.11
N THR A 42 44.20 -9.53 20.21
CA THR A 42 45.33 -9.37 21.15
C THR A 42 44.87 -9.68 22.54
N LYS A 43 45.61 -10.58 23.23
CA LYS A 43 45.35 -10.93 24.61
C LYS A 43 45.82 -9.80 25.53
N ILE A 44 44.96 -9.29 26.40
CA ILE A 44 45.21 -8.28 27.37
C ILE A 44 45.06 -8.89 28.77
N ASP A 45 46.11 -8.78 29.59
CA ASP A 45 46.07 -9.19 30.97
C ASP A 45 45.64 -8.04 31.86
N LEU A 46 44.48 -8.16 32.48
CA LEU A 46 43.91 -7.21 33.41
C LEU A 46 44.23 -7.56 34.86
N LYS A 47 44.63 -6.58 35.67
CA LYS A 47 44.82 -6.72 37.12
C LYS A 47 44.12 -5.58 37.84
N VAL A 48 43.31 -5.91 38.83
CA VAL A 48 42.66 -4.95 39.74
C VAL A 48 43.26 -5.12 41.13
N ILE A 49 43.61 -4.00 41.78
CA ILE A 49 44.11 -3.96 43.15
C ILE A 49 43.28 -2.94 43.93
N ALA A 50 42.70 -3.35 45.07
CA ALA A 50 41.95 -2.49 45.99
C ALA A 50 42.23 -2.93 47.43
N GLY A 51 43.14 -2.24 48.13
CA GLY A 51 43.67 -2.69 49.41
C GLY A 51 44.31 -4.07 49.30
N ASP A 52 43.86 -5.03 50.12
CA ASP A 52 44.32 -6.41 50.10
C ASP A 52 43.66 -7.28 48.99
N PHE A 53 42.65 -6.73 48.30
CA PHE A 53 41.99 -7.41 47.18
C PHE A 53 42.83 -7.30 45.91
N SER A 54 43.04 -8.45 45.26
CA SER A 54 43.68 -8.51 43.95
C SER A 54 42.99 -9.52 43.07
N MET A 55 42.61 -9.09 41.87
CA MET A 55 41.99 -9.95 40.85
C MET A 55 42.81 -9.86 39.56
N LYS A 56 43.01 -10.99 38.89
CA LYS A 56 43.61 -11.03 37.56
C LYS A 56 42.63 -11.72 36.60
N ASN A 57 42.54 -11.21 35.41
CA ASN A 57 41.78 -11.84 34.30
C ASN A 57 42.48 -11.52 32.98
N SER A 58 42.25 -12.34 31.98
CA SER A 58 42.75 -12.08 30.63
C SER A 58 41.55 -11.99 29.70
N VAL A 59 41.52 -10.98 28.83
CA VAL A 59 40.49 -10.79 27.80
C VAL A 59 41.17 -10.70 26.44
N THR A 60 40.56 -11.18 25.43
CA THR A 60 40.99 -10.92 24.06
C THR A 60 40.31 -9.64 23.56
N LEU A 61 41.12 -8.66 23.17
CA LEU A 61 40.66 -7.43 22.53
C LEU A 61 40.74 -7.65 21.02
N ASP A 62 39.60 -7.56 20.37
CA ASP A 62 39.50 -7.67 18.91
C ASP A 62 39.67 -6.29 18.25
N PRO A 63 40.14 -6.22 16.98
CA PRO A 63 40.15 -4.97 16.24
C PRO A 63 38.78 -4.33 16.16
N VAL A 64 38.69 -3.05 16.49
CA VAL A 64 37.44 -2.31 16.39
C VAL A 64 37.18 -1.93 14.93
N LYS A 65 35.99 -2.26 14.44
CA LYS A 65 35.51 -1.83 13.12
C LYS A 65 35.43 -0.30 13.08
N LYS A 66 35.98 0.30 12.04
CA LYS A 66 36.01 1.76 11.88
C LYS A 66 34.74 2.26 11.23
N TRP A 67 33.68 2.34 12.01
CA TRP A 67 32.39 2.75 11.53
C TRP A 67 32.31 4.20 11.08
N LYS A 68 31.68 4.45 9.94
CA LYS A 68 31.23 5.75 9.45
C LYS A 68 29.72 5.75 9.46
N ILE A 69 29.11 6.54 10.33
CA ILE A 69 27.66 6.56 10.50
C ILE A 69 27.12 7.87 9.97
N LYS A 70 26.20 7.77 9.03
CA LYS A 70 25.47 8.90 8.44
C LYS A 70 24.08 8.98 9.02
N PHE A 71 23.75 10.09 9.66
CA PHE A 71 22.43 10.35 10.21
C PHE A 71 21.59 11.13 9.21
N ILE A 72 20.49 10.51 8.78
CA ILE A 72 19.52 11.07 7.85
C ILE A 72 18.33 11.56 8.64
N GLN A 73 18.19 12.89 8.77
CA GLN A 73 17.03 13.49 9.41
C GLN A 73 15.93 13.73 8.39
N HIS A 74 14.71 13.32 8.74
CA HIS A 74 13.48 13.61 7.99
C HIS A 74 12.35 13.96 8.96
N SER A 75 11.15 14.16 8.47
CA SER A 75 9.91 14.21 9.24
C SER A 75 8.91 13.33 8.53
N HIS A 76 8.42 12.32 9.21
CA HIS A 76 7.44 11.39 8.63
C HIS A 76 6.15 12.11 8.24
N THR A 77 5.50 11.62 7.20
CA THR A 77 4.33 12.27 6.60
C THR A 77 3.14 11.31 6.63
N ASP A 78 2.35 11.36 7.70
CA ASP A 78 1.01 10.81 7.74
C ASP A 78 -0.02 11.84 7.29
N ILE A 79 -0.95 11.47 6.42
CA ILE A 79 -2.11 12.33 6.09
C ILE A 79 -3.27 11.96 7.02
N GLY A 80 -3.24 12.51 8.22
CA GLY A 80 -4.08 12.13 9.35
C GLY A 80 -3.25 11.56 10.49
N TYR A 81 -3.74 10.51 11.15
CA TYR A 81 -3.20 9.72 12.25
C TYR A 81 -2.99 10.52 13.54
N THR A 82 -1.98 11.39 13.60
CA THR A 82 -1.70 12.23 14.80
C THR A 82 -2.55 13.50 14.85
N ARG A 83 -2.97 14.01 13.69
CA ARG A 83 -3.80 15.21 13.52
C ARG A 83 -4.79 15.04 12.38
N SER A 84 -5.73 15.99 12.27
CA SER A 84 -6.65 16.05 11.12
C SER A 84 -5.88 16.20 9.80
N GLN A 85 -6.31 15.49 8.75
CA GLN A 85 -5.71 15.53 7.41
C GLN A 85 -5.51 16.96 6.89
N THR A 86 -6.44 17.87 7.26
CA THR A 86 -6.41 19.28 6.85
C THR A 86 -5.26 20.07 7.44
N ASP A 87 -4.69 19.64 8.58
CA ASP A 87 -3.63 20.35 9.29
C ASP A 87 -2.23 20.00 8.78
N ILE A 88 -2.08 18.80 8.22
CA ILE A 88 -0.79 18.21 7.87
C ILE A 88 0.00 19.06 6.88
N LEU A 89 -0.65 19.57 5.81
CA LEU A 89 0.05 20.43 4.86
C LEU A 89 0.65 21.67 5.52
N ALA A 90 -0.15 22.37 6.33
CA ALA A 90 0.31 23.58 7.01
C ALA A 90 1.47 23.32 7.96
N GLU A 91 1.51 22.16 8.59
CA GLU A 91 2.63 21.74 9.45
C GLU A 91 3.90 21.49 8.63
N HIS A 92 3.82 20.65 7.58
CA HIS A 92 4.97 20.34 6.74
C HIS A 92 5.52 21.55 5.99
N LEU A 93 4.67 22.51 5.61
CA LEU A 93 5.14 23.79 5.06
C LEU A 93 5.99 24.57 6.10
N ARG A 94 5.58 24.57 7.39
CA ARG A 94 6.41 25.14 8.48
C ARG A 94 7.69 24.35 8.73
N TYR A 95 7.66 23.02 8.57
CA TYR A 95 8.84 22.18 8.74
C TYR A 95 9.93 22.52 7.71
N ILE A 96 9.53 22.83 6.47
CA ILE A 96 10.46 23.36 5.45
C ILE A 96 11.03 24.71 5.90
N ASP A 97 10.19 25.64 6.41
CA ASP A 97 10.67 26.92 6.92
C ASP A 97 11.66 26.71 8.10
N TYR A 98 11.37 25.81 9.05
CA TYR A 98 12.28 25.46 10.16
C TYR A 98 13.59 24.83 9.66
N ALA A 99 13.53 23.95 8.68
CA ALA A 99 14.73 23.35 8.09
C ALA A 99 15.66 24.43 7.49
N LEU A 100 15.08 25.44 6.83
CA LEU A 100 15.85 26.59 6.34
C LEU A 100 16.53 27.37 7.48
N ASP A 101 15.81 27.62 8.58
CA ASP A 101 16.34 28.34 9.73
C ASP A 101 17.45 27.53 10.44
N TYR A 102 17.30 26.21 10.54
CA TYR A 102 18.32 25.34 11.12
C TYR A 102 19.55 25.19 10.22
N CYS A 103 19.38 25.26 8.89
CA CYS A 103 20.52 25.40 7.98
C CYS A 103 21.34 26.67 8.32
N ASP A 104 20.66 27.82 8.46
CA ASP A 104 21.33 29.09 8.80
C ASP A 104 21.99 29.04 10.18
N ALA A 105 21.33 28.51 11.20
CA ALA A 105 21.81 28.40 12.55
C ALA A 105 23.08 27.54 12.66
N THR A 106 23.28 26.58 11.79
CA THR A 106 24.40 25.64 11.81
C THR A 106 25.45 25.88 10.72
N ASP A 107 25.41 27.03 10.00
CA ASP A 107 26.38 27.32 8.93
C ASP A 107 27.83 27.35 9.41
N ASN A 108 28.03 27.74 10.67
CA ASN A 108 29.35 27.79 11.31
C ASN A 108 29.79 26.46 11.96
N TYR A 109 29.00 25.41 11.89
CA TYR A 109 29.36 24.08 12.39
C TYR A 109 30.41 23.43 11.48
N PRO A 110 31.22 22.48 11.99
CA PRO A 110 31.98 21.57 11.14
C PRO A 110 31.07 20.91 10.09
N ASP A 111 31.57 20.68 8.90
CA ASP A 111 30.73 20.21 7.79
C ASP A 111 29.97 18.91 8.12
N ASN A 112 30.62 18.00 8.85
CA ASN A 112 30.03 16.73 9.30
C ASN A 112 28.92 16.89 10.37
N ALA A 113 28.73 18.08 10.92
CA ALA A 113 27.72 18.37 11.95
C ALA A 113 26.73 19.48 11.53
N LYS A 114 26.83 20.03 10.32
CA LYS A 114 25.86 20.98 9.81
C LYS A 114 24.50 20.32 9.68
N PHE A 115 23.43 21.02 10.05
CA PHE A 115 22.07 20.52 9.86
C PHE A 115 21.83 20.13 8.39
N ARG A 116 21.35 18.91 8.17
CA ARG A 116 20.88 18.38 6.89
C ARG A 116 19.53 17.74 7.09
N TRP A 117 18.68 17.85 6.09
CA TRP A 117 17.32 17.32 6.13
C TRP A 117 16.88 16.75 4.79
N THR A 118 16.29 15.57 4.81
CA THR A 118 15.67 14.90 3.66
C THR A 118 14.16 15.09 3.77
N CYS A 119 13.55 15.76 2.80
CA CYS A 119 12.10 15.90 2.73
C CYS A 119 11.51 14.60 2.21
N GLU A 120 10.91 13.82 3.10
CA GLU A 120 10.43 12.46 2.85
C GLU A 120 9.40 12.38 1.72
N ALA A 121 8.42 13.29 1.70
CA ALA A 121 7.37 13.34 0.69
C ALA A 121 7.50 14.58 -0.21
N SER A 122 7.26 14.42 -1.51
CA SER A 122 7.32 15.54 -2.47
C SER A 122 6.07 16.43 -2.44
N TRP A 123 4.95 15.95 -1.92
CA TRP A 123 3.72 16.76 -1.84
C TRP A 123 3.89 18.08 -1.10
N PRO A 124 4.44 18.15 0.13
CA PRO A 124 4.62 19.43 0.81
C PRO A 124 5.55 20.37 0.04
N VAL A 125 6.52 19.84 -0.70
CA VAL A 125 7.43 20.65 -1.51
C VAL A 125 6.73 21.22 -2.74
N ASP A 126 5.94 20.40 -3.45
CA ASP A 126 5.15 20.85 -4.60
C ASP A 126 4.19 21.99 -4.19
N GLU A 127 3.55 21.87 -3.02
CA GLU A 127 2.68 22.91 -2.46
C GLU A 127 3.47 24.14 -1.96
N TYR A 128 4.65 23.94 -1.36
CA TYR A 128 5.53 25.02 -0.93
C TYR A 128 5.93 25.91 -2.10
N LEU A 129 6.29 25.33 -3.22
CA LEU A 129 6.66 26.02 -4.45
C LEU A 129 5.50 26.83 -5.07
N LYS A 130 4.25 26.49 -4.74
CA LYS A 130 3.03 27.20 -5.19
C LYS A 130 2.64 28.35 -4.28
N CYS A 131 2.88 28.25 -2.96
CA CYS A 131 2.28 29.14 -1.97
C CYS A 131 3.26 30.02 -1.20
N ARG A 132 4.59 29.73 -1.20
CA ARG A 132 5.57 30.54 -0.48
C ARG A 132 6.09 31.72 -1.30
N PRO A 133 6.54 32.82 -0.64
CA PRO A 133 7.17 33.95 -1.32
C PRO A 133 8.42 33.52 -2.11
N ALA A 134 8.70 34.19 -3.23
CA ALA A 134 9.85 33.89 -4.09
C ALA A 134 11.19 33.83 -3.32
N SER A 135 11.38 34.74 -2.36
CA SER A 135 12.59 34.76 -1.51
C SER A 135 12.78 33.48 -0.68
N GLN A 136 11.71 32.88 -0.19
CA GLN A 136 11.78 31.60 0.54
C GLN A 136 12.04 30.43 -0.42
N ILE A 137 11.45 30.47 -1.62
CA ILE A 137 11.71 29.46 -2.65
C ILE A 137 13.19 29.52 -3.10
N GLU A 138 13.73 30.70 -3.32
CA GLU A 138 15.15 30.91 -3.66
C GLU A 138 16.07 30.41 -2.54
N ARG A 139 15.71 30.66 -1.27
CA ARG A 139 16.44 30.16 -0.10
C ARG A 139 16.41 28.63 -0.06
N LEU A 140 15.28 28.00 -0.31
CA LEU A 140 15.15 26.53 -0.39
C LEU A 140 16.05 25.96 -1.51
N ILE A 141 15.96 26.50 -2.73
CA ILE A 141 16.78 26.08 -3.87
C ILE A 141 18.28 26.22 -3.56
N LYS A 142 18.68 27.32 -2.87
CA LYS A 142 20.04 27.51 -2.43
C LYS A 142 20.51 26.40 -1.49
N ARG A 143 19.71 26.08 -0.44
CA ARG A 143 20.05 25.03 0.54
C ARG A 143 20.07 23.62 -0.08
N ILE A 144 19.25 23.37 -1.11
CA ILE A 144 19.30 22.14 -1.89
C ILE A 144 20.62 22.06 -2.69
N LYS A 145 21.02 23.13 -3.38
CA LYS A 145 22.30 23.17 -4.13
C LYS A 145 23.54 23.01 -3.22
N GLU A 146 23.45 23.43 -1.97
CA GLU A 146 24.48 23.25 -0.96
C GLU A 146 24.51 21.81 -0.37
N GLY A 147 23.58 20.92 -0.76
CA GLY A 147 23.46 19.58 -0.19
C GLY A 147 23.02 19.55 1.27
N ARG A 148 22.30 20.60 1.70
CA ARG A 148 21.78 20.74 3.09
C ARG A 148 20.33 20.24 3.19
N ILE A 149 19.56 20.35 2.12
CA ILE A 149 18.19 19.87 2.01
C ILE A 149 18.09 19.00 0.77
N GLU A 150 17.41 17.88 0.87
CA GLU A 150 17.12 16.94 -0.20
C GLU A 150 15.61 16.76 -0.38
N ILE A 151 15.19 16.60 -1.63
CA ILE A 151 13.79 16.33 -1.99
C ILE A 151 13.69 14.94 -2.58
N THR A 152 12.75 14.14 -2.10
CA THR A 152 12.54 12.77 -2.55
C THR A 152 11.41 12.65 -3.57
N GLY A 153 11.34 11.49 -4.25
CA GLY A 153 10.46 11.25 -5.38
C GLY A 153 9.10 10.66 -5.02
N MET A 154 8.87 10.15 -3.80
CA MET A 154 7.54 9.71 -3.39
C MET A 154 6.66 10.92 -3.12
N TYR A 155 5.42 10.88 -3.63
CA TYR A 155 4.43 11.95 -3.36
C TYR A 155 3.88 11.85 -1.93
N PHE A 156 3.47 10.65 -1.56
CA PHE A 156 3.10 10.18 -0.22
C PHE A 156 3.79 8.86 0.04
N ASN A 157 3.69 8.34 1.25
CA ASN A 157 3.91 6.94 1.52
C ASN A 157 2.69 6.15 1.05
N PHE A 158 2.91 5.12 0.23
CA PHE A 158 1.86 4.29 -0.33
C PHE A 158 2.06 2.83 0.04
N ASP A 159 0.97 2.15 0.33
CA ASP A 159 0.90 0.69 0.30
C ASP A 159 0.60 0.17 -1.13
N GLU A 160 0.03 -1.02 -1.26
CA GLU A 160 -0.30 -1.62 -2.57
C GLU A 160 -1.76 -1.43 -3.02
N ILE A 161 -2.54 -0.57 -2.35
CA ILE A 161 -3.92 -0.25 -2.78
C ILE A 161 -3.95 0.55 -4.09
N PRO A 162 -3.09 1.57 -4.30
CA PRO A 162 -3.12 2.32 -5.53
C PRO A 162 -2.73 1.46 -6.73
N ASP A 163 -3.48 1.57 -7.82
CA ASP A 163 -3.14 0.97 -9.10
C ASP A 163 -2.00 1.73 -9.80
N GLU A 164 -1.55 1.20 -10.94
CA GLU A 164 -0.48 1.81 -11.72
C GLU A 164 -0.80 3.24 -12.17
N LYS A 165 -2.08 3.53 -12.48
CA LYS A 165 -2.51 4.88 -12.87
C LYS A 165 -2.32 5.87 -11.74
N ILE A 166 -2.78 5.53 -10.54
CA ILE A 166 -2.66 6.38 -9.34
C ILE A 166 -1.17 6.59 -9.01
N LEU A 167 -0.37 5.52 -9.04
CA LEU A 167 1.07 5.62 -8.79
C LEU A 167 1.78 6.48 -9.84
N ALA A 168 1.41 6.37 -11.12
CA ALA A 168 1.96 7.24 -12.16
C ALA A 168 1.53 8.71 -11.98
N ALA A 169 0.28 8.96 -11.59
CA ALA A 169 -0.23 10.31 -11.31
C ALA A 169 0.53 10.97 -10.15
N SER A 170 0.91 10.21 -9.11
CA SER A 170 1.69 10.71 -7.97
C SER A 170 3.02 11.32 -8.38
N LEU A 171 3.63 10.79 -9.45
CA LEU A 171 4.96 11.21 -9.92
C LEU A 171 4.95 12.50 -10.76
N GLN A 172 3.79 13.04 -11.10
CA GLN A 172 3.69 14.32 -11.79
C GLN A 172 4.30 15.46 -10.96
N ALA A 173 4.21 15.39 -9.62
CA ALA A 173 4.83 16.36 -8.73
C ALA A 173 6.37 16.40 -8.92
N VAL A 174 7.00 15.24 -9.11
CA VAL A 174 8.45 15.15 -9.37
C VAL A 174 8.81 15.91 -10.66
N GLY A 175 8.00 15.80 -11.71
CA GLY A 175 8.17 16.57 -12.95
C GLY A 175 8.12 18.07 -12.66
N ARG A 176 7.08 18.56 -11.98
CA ARG A 176 6.92 19.98 -11.64
C ARG A 176 8.06 20.53 -10.77
N ILE A 177 8.56 19.75 -9.82
CA ILE A 177 9.71 20.11 -8.97
C ILE A 177 10.98 20.22 -9.81
N LYS A 178 11.21 19.24 -10.69
CA LYS A 178 12.39 19.25 -11.60
C LYS A 178 12.37 20.40 -12.60
N ASP A 179 11.19 20.84 -13.06
CA ASP A 179 11.01 22.02 -13.94
C ASP A 179 11.44 23.33 -13.23
N LYS A 180 11.48 23.36 -11.91
CA LYS A 180 12.04 24.45 -11.10
C LYS A 180 13.57 24.36 -10.92
N GLY A 181 14.23 23.40 -11.57
CA GLY A 181 15.67 23.18 -11.45
C GLY A 181 16.09 22.48 -10.16
N ILE A 182 15.18 21.84 -9.45
CA ILE A 182 15.43 21.07 -8.23
C ILE A 182 15.71 19.61 -8.64
N PRO A 183 16.87 19.03 -8.30
CA PRO A 183 17.13 17.63 -8.56
C PRO A 183 16.30 16.73 -7.64
N VAL A 184 15.78 15.64 -8.17
CA VAL A 184 15.16 14.55 -7.44
C VAL A 184 15.81 13.26 -7.92
N LYS A 185 16.66 12.65 -7.09
CA LYS A 185 17.45 11.47 -7.45
C LYS A 185 17.16 10.26 -6.57
N LEU A 186 16.48 10.48 -5.47
CA LEU A 186 16.14 9.47 -4.48
C LEU A 186 14.64 9.47 -4.26
N ALA A 187 14.05 8.29 -4.04
CA ALA A 187 12.73 8.10 -3.47
C ALA A 187 12.90 7.60 -2.03
N MET A 188 12.02 8.02 -1.13
CA MET A 188 12.00 7.59 0.26
C MET A 188 10.59 7.14 0.59
N GLN A 189 10.45 5.96 1.18
CA GLN A 189 9.20 5.43 1.67
C GLN A 189 9.39 4.89 3.07
N ASP A 190 8.60 5.39 4.00
CA ASP A 190 8.71 5.10 5.41
C ASP A 190 7.40 4.55 5.96
N ASP A 191 7.48 3.87 7.10
CA ASP A 191 6.40 3.23 7.84
C ASP A 191 5.89 1.92 7.21
N VAL A 192 5.57 1.88 5.94
CA VAL A 192 5.11 0.68 5.22
C VAL A 192 6.27 -0.24 4.82
N ASN A 193 6.00 -1.55 4.69
CA ASN A 193 7.03 -2.57 4.52
C ASN A 193 7.14 -3.12 3.10
N GLY A 194 6.42 -2.54 2.16
CA GLY A 194 6.44 -2.88 0.74
C GLY A 194 6.18 -1.67 -0.15
N ILE A 195 6.15 -1.90 -1.45
CA ILE A 195 5.99 -0.84 -2.44
C ILE A 195 5.57 -1.43 -3.79
N GLY A 196 4.73 -0.71 -4.54
CA GLY A 196 4.31 -1.10 -5.88
C GLY A 196 5.51 -1.33 -6.82
N TRP A 197 5.59 -2.53 -7.42
CA TRP A 197 6.75 -2.95 -8.22
C TRP A 197 6.99 -2.07 -9.47
N CYS A 198 5.91 -1.52 -10.07
CA CYS A 198 6.01 -0.59 -11.21
C CYS A 198 6.75 0.70 -10.91
N LEU A 199 6.78 1.14 -9.64
CA LEU A 199 7.47 2.38 -9.26
C LEU A 199 8.97 2.33 -9.59
N ASN A 200 9.61 1.16 -9.54
CA ASN A 200 10.99 1.02 -9.97
C ASN A 200 11.19 1.46 -11.44
N ASP A 201 10.30 1.03 -12.33
CA ASP A 201 10.35 1.43 -13.74
C ASP A 201 10.09 2.92 -13.93
N TYR A 202 9.13 3.47 -13.22
CA TYR A 202 8.77 4.89 -13.29
C TYR A 202 9.88 5.79 -12.73
N PHE A 203 10.48 5.41 -11.61
CA PHE A 203 11.63 6.13 -11.05
C PHE A 203 12.80 6.15 -12.00
N ASN A 204 13.12 5.02 -12.62
CA ASN A 204 14.18 4.97 -13.65
C ASN A 204 13.90 5.91 -14.82
N GLN A 205 12.64 6.01 -15.29
CA GLN A 205 12.25 6.94 -16.37
C GLN A 205 12.41 8.42 -15.94
N LEU A 206 12.17 8.71 -14.69
CA LEU A 206 12.32 10.05 -14.13
C LEU A 206 13.76 10.39 -13.73
N GLY A 207 14.72 9.44 -13.84
CA GLY A 207 16.10 9.61 -13.43
C GLY A 207 16.30 9.61 -11.91
N VAL A 208 15.35 9.07 -11.16
CA VAL A 208 15.50 8.69 -9.75
C VAL A 208 16.29 7.38 -9.72
N LYS A 209 17.37 7.33 -8.92
CA LYS A 209 18.34 6.23 -8.94
C LYS A 209 18.32 5.39 -7.67
N TYR A 210 17.77 5.92 -6.59
CA TYR A 210 17.90 5.38 -5.25
C TYR A 210 16.53 5.25 -4.60
N LEU A 211 16.36 4.24 -3.76
CA LEU A 211 15.17 4.04 -2.93
C LEU A 211 15.60 3.75 -1.50
N ASP A 212 15.20 4.59 -0.57
CA ASP A 212 15.36 4.40 0.87
C ASP A 212 14.03 3.92 1.46
N MET A 213 14.06 2.76 2.15
CA MET A 213 12.88 2.12 2.73
C MET A 213 13.04 2.04 4.24
N GLY A 214 12.38 2.94 4.96
CA GLY A 214 12.32 2.95 6.42
C GLY A 214 11.13 2.15 6.94
N THR A 215 11.29 0.85 7.06
CA THR A 215 10.23 -0.09 7.43
C THR A 215 9.80 0.00 8.89
N HIS A 216 8.58 -0.47 9.21
CA HIS A 216 8.05 -0.52 10.57
C HIS A 216 7.46 -1.90 10.91
N GLY A 217 8.05 -2.59 11.88
CA GLY A 217 7.71 -3.98 12.20
C GLY A 217 6.50 -4.21 13.10
N HIS A 218 5.72 -3.20 13.45
CA HIS A 218 4.64 -3.39 14.40
C HIS A 218 3.37 -4.01 13.79
N ARG A 219 3.16 -3.86 12.47
CA ARG A 219 1.96 -4.35 11.78
C ARG A 219 2.22 -5.46 10.79
N ALA A 220 3.39 -5.48 10.14
CA ALA A 220 3.67 -6.35 9.02
C ALA A 220 5.06 -6.99 9.11
N LEU A 221 5.31 -7.97 8.24
CA LEU A 221 6.62 -8.63 8.13
C LEU A 221 7.64 -7.66 7.53
N ILE A 222 8.84 -7.68 8.09
CA ILE A 222 10.00 -6.97 7.55
C ILE A 222 10.91 -7.98 6.87
N CYS A 223 11.22 -7.76 5.58
CA CYS A 223 12.23 -8.55 4.91
C CYS A 223 13.63 -8.14 5.37
N PHE A 224 14.54 -9.11 5.40
CA PHE A 224 15.93 -9.03 5.89
C PHE A 224 16.06 -8.81 7.41
N ASP A 225 17.01 -9.54 8.02
CA ASP A 225 17.27 -9.48 9.47
C ASP A 225 18.15 -8.29 9.89
N ILE A 226 18.78 -7.63 8.93
CA ILE A 226 19.67 -6.47 9.12
C ILE A 226 19.39 -5.42 8.03
N PRO A 227 19.75 -4.15 8.25
CA PRO A 227 19.77 -3.16 7.18
C PRO A 227 20.52 -3.68 5.95
N THR A 228 19.90 -3.60 4.78
CA THR A 228 20.41 -4.28 3.58
C THR A 228 20.36 -3.36 2.37
N MET A 229 21.51 -3.28 1.67
CA MET A 229 21.62 -2.60 0.38
C MET A 229 21.61 -3.63 -0.74
N PHE A 230 20.82 -3.37 -1.81
CA PHE A 230 20.68 -4.28 -2.95
C PHE A 230 20.21 -3.55 -4.21
N TRP A 231 20.47 -4.14 -5.37
CA TRP A 231 19.85 -3.71 -6.62
C TRP A 231 18.48 -4.35 -6.74
N TRP A 232 17.42 -3.55 -6.60
CA TRP A 232 16.06 -4.01 -6.84
C TRP A 232 15.74 -3.97 -8.33
N GLU A 233 15.44 -5.14 -8.92
CA GLU A 233 15.17 -5.26 -10.36
C GLU A 233 13.66 -5.23 -10.64
N SER A 234 13.24 -4.35 -11.55
CA SER A 234 11.85 -4.15 -11.97
C SER A 234 11.33 -5.26 -12.90
N PRO A 235 10.01 -5.27 -13.20
CA PRO A 235 9.44 -6.14 -14.21
C PRO A 235 10.14 -6.02 -15.57
N SER A 236 10.53 -4.83 -15.99
CA SER A 236 11.22 -4.57 -17.27
C SER A 236 12.73 -4.86 -17.25
N GLY A 237 13.32 -5.21 -16.09
CA GLY A 237 14.74 -5.47 -15.92
C GLY A 237 15.57 -4.21 -15.59
N LYS A 238 14.94 -3.07 -15.32
CA LYS A 238 15.62 -1.88 -14.79
C LYS A 238 15.99 -2.11 -13.33
N ARG A 239 17.01 -1.41 -12.85
CA ARG A 239 17.51 -1.56 -11.48
C ARG A 239 17.50 -0.23 -10.74
N LEU A 240 17.13 -0.30 -9.48
CA LEU A 240 17.14 0.81 -8.53
C LEU A 240 18.00 0.37 -7.34
N LEU A 241 19.01 1.18 -6.97
CA LEU A 241 19.78 0.88 -5.77
C LEU A 241 18.89 1.18 -4.56
N THR A 242 18.65 0.17 -3.75
CA THR A 242 17.68 0.21 -2.66
C THR A 242 18.35 -0.11 -1.34
N PHE A 243 18.03 0.66 -0.31
CA PHE A 243 18.44 0.40 1.06
C PHE A 243 17.20 0.16 1.92
N ARG A 244 17.10 -1.06 2.50
CA ARG A 244 16.14 -1.32 3.56
C ARG A 244 16.80 -0.97 4.88
N ALA A 245 16.45 0.19 5.44
CA ALA A 245 16.90 0.65 6.75
C ALA A 245 16.33 -0.21 7.88
N GLU A 246 16.91 -0.16 9.07
CA GLU A 246 16.38 -0.87 10.26
C GLU A 246 14.94 -0.43 10.57
N HIS A 247 14.74 0.88 10.64
CA HIS A 247 13.48 1.54 10.93
C HIS A 247 13.66 3.03 10.62
N TYR A 248 12.63 3.72 10.09
CA TYR A 248 12.69 5.16 9.79
C TYR A 248 12.93 6.05 11.03
N MET A 249 12.74 5.51 12.23
CA MET A 249 12.99 6.18 13.50
C MET A 249 14.09 5.50 14.34
N THR A 250 15.05 4.78 13.75
CA THR A 250 16.12 4.12 14.52
C THR A 250 16.86 5.10 15.44
N GLY A 251 17.13 6.32 14.96
CA GLY A 251 17.74 7.37 15.75
C GLY A 251 16.93 7.81 16.98
N ASN A 252 15.60 7.78 16.88
CA ASN A 252 14.69 8.13 17.97
C ASN A 252 14.47 6.95 18.94
N THR A 253 14.06 5.79 18.40
CA THR A 253 13.57 4.65 19.20
C THR A 253 14.69 3.80 19.79
N VAL A 254 15.81 3.66 19.07
CA VAL A 254 16.95 2.85 19.49
C VAL A 254 18.05 3.69 20.10
N LEU A 255 18.40 4.81 19.46
CA LEU A 255 19.50 5.66 19.92
C LEU A 255 19.06 6.77 20.88
N GLU A 256 17.78 7.07 20.97
CA GLU A 256 17.18 8.12 21.81
C GLU A 256 17.83 9.50 21.62
N MET A 257 18.18 9.84 20.37
CA MET A 257 18.88 11.07 20.00
C MET A 257 18.12 12.34 20.41
N GLN A 258 16.78 12.29 20.37
CA GLN A 258 15.90 13.42 20.73
C GLN A 258 16.09 13.90 22.18
N THR A 259 16.71 13.10 23.04
CA THR A 259 16.99 13.51 24.42
C THR A 259 18.15 14.51 24.54
N GLY A 260 19.02 14.59 23.55
CA GLY A 260 20.26 15.39 23.60
C GLY A 260 21.30 14.90 24.62
N ASP A 261 21.06 13.73 25.25
CA ASP A 261 21.96 13.16 26.26
C ASP A 261 23.08 12.34 25.60
N ILE A 262 24.29 12.89 25.59
CA ILE A 262 25.46 12.26 24.94
C ILE A 262 25.86 10.92 25.57
N GLU A 263 25.69 10.73 26.86
CA GLU A 263 26.05 9.46 27.53
C GLU A 263 25.04 8.37 27.20
N ARG A 264 23.73 8.70 27.15
CA ARG A 264 22.67 7.79 26.72
C ARG A 264 22.85 7.42 25.25
N PHE A 265 23.02 8.42 24.41
CA PHE A 265 23.28 8.21 22.97
C PHE A 265 24.52 7.32 22.75
N LYS A 266 25.63 7.58 23.45
CA LYS A 266 26.85 6.77 23.37
C LYS A 266 26.59 5.30 23.69
N ASN A 267 25.93 5.02 24.80
CA ASN A 267 25.66 3.66 25.23
C ASN A 267 24.75 2.93 24.22
N ASN A 268 23.71 3.58 23.74
CA ASN A 268 22.78 3.02 22.78
C ASN A 268 23.44 2.78 21.42
N LEU A 269 24.20 3.75 20.90
CA LEU A 269 24.94 3.60 19.64
C LEU A 269 25.94 2.43 19.69
N LEU A 270 26.73 2.33 20.75
CA LEU A 270 27.70 1.24 20.88
C LEU A 270 27.01 -0.13 20.96
N ASN A 271 25.91 -0.25 21.70
CA ASN A 271 25.12 -1.47 21.77
C ASN A 271 24.53 -1.86 20.40
N TYR A 272 24.03 -0.87 19.67
CA TYR A 272 23.51 -1.07 18.31
C TYR A 272 24.60 -1.59 17.35
N LEU A 273 25.77 -0.95 17.35
CA LEU A 273 26.90 -1.38 16.50
C LEU A 273 27.44 -2.77 16.89
N ILE A 274 27.44 -3.12 18.16
CA ILE A 274 27.77 -4.46 18.64
C ILE A 274 26.76 -5.48 18.11
N SER A 275 25.48 -5.17 18.16
CA SER A 275 24.41 -6.00 17.58
C SER A 275 24.61 -6.25 16.09
N LEU A 276 24.89 -5.19 15.32
CA LEU A 276 25.17 -5.29 13.88
C LEU A 276 26.41 -6.14 13.57
N ASN A 277 27.48 -5.97 14.35
CA ASN A 277 28.66 -6.83 14.24
C ASN A 277 28.35 -8.30 14.51
N SER A 278 27.53 -8.59 15.54
CA SER A 278 27.12 -9.97 15.87
C SER A 278 26.27 -10.61 14.76
N LYS A 279 25.49 -9.78 14.05
CA LYS A 279 24.69 -10.18 12.89
C LYS A 279 25.48 -10.15 11.58
N GLN A 280 26.80 -9.87 11.62
CA GLN A 280 27.69 -9.85 10.47
C GLN A 280 27.34 -8.81 9.41
N TYR A 281 26.91 -7.60 9.81
CA TYR A 281 26.71 -6.50 8.88
C TYR A 281 27.99 -6.26 8.05
N PRO A 282 27.92 -6.31 6.70
CA PRO A 282 29.12 -6.47 5.89
C PRO A 282 29.96 -5.19 5.75
N PHE A 283 29.36 -4.00 5.81
CA PHE A 283 30.01 -2.74 5.53
C PHE A 283 30.48 -2.02 6.81
N ASP A 284 31.45 -1.11 6.68
CA ASP A 284 31.88 -0.19 7.73
C ASP A 284 31.17 1.17 7.68
N GLU A 285 30.33 1.38 6.68
CA GLU A 285 29.48 2.54 6.49
C GLU A 285 28.00 2.17 6.64
N MET A 286 27.21 3.06 7.27
CA MET A 286 25.79 2.84 7.51
C MET A 286 25.04 4.17 7.60
N ALA A 287 23.79 4.16 7.10
CA ALA A 287 22.83 5.21 7.39
C ALA A 287 21.91 4.84 8.56
N ILE A 288 21.60 5.81 9.39
CA ILE A 288 20.60 5.74 10.45
C ILE A 288 19.60 6.87 10.23
N GLN A 289 18.35 6.49 9.95
CA GLN A 289 17.25 7.43 9.84
C GLN A 289 16.78 7.87 11.23
N HIS A 290 16.37 9.13 11.35
CA HIS A 290 15.63 9.63 12.50
C HIS A 290 14.58 10.66 12.05
N SER A 291 13.37 10.52 12.57
CA SER A 291 12.25 11.36 12.22
C SER A 291 11.98 12.38 13.31
N GLY A 292 11.91 13.64 12.91
CA GLY A 292 11.49 14.74 13.75
C GLY A 292 12.15 14.90 15.12
N TYR A 293 11.53 15.71 15.96
CA TYR A 293 12.04 16.08 17.29
C TYR A 293 11.69 15.06 18.39
N LEU A 294 10.41 14.63 18.46
CA LEU A 294 9.92 13.74 19.52
C LEU A 294 9.33 12.45 19.00
N THR A 295 8.47 12.56 17.99
CA THR A 295 7.74 11.47 17.37
C THR A 295 7.97 11.53 15.86
N ASP A 296 7.43 10.56 15.13
CA ASP A 296 7.53 10.44 13.69
C ASP A 296 7.09 11.70 12.92
N ASN A 297 5.90 12.22 13.19
CA ASN A 297 5.33 13.42 12.54
C ASN A 297 5.77 14.75 13.16
N SER A 298 6.90 14.78 13.84
CA SER A 298 7.39 15.98 14.53
C SER A 298 8.23 16.88 13.62
N PRO A 299 8.33 18.19 13.94
CA PRO A 299 9.21 19.11 13.21
C PRO A 299 10.68 18.69 13.29
N PRO A 300 11.51 19.08 12.33
CA PRO A 300 12.97 18.92 12.42
C PRO A 300 13.58 19.65 13.60
N SER A 301 14.81 19.28 13.99
CA SER A 301 15.54 19.95 15.07
C SER A 301 17.06 19.91 14.86
N THR A 302 17.82 20.77 15.57
CA THR A 302 19.29 20.76 15.55
C THR A 302 19.91 19.74 16.50
N ILE A 303 19.13 19.04 17.31
CA ILE A 303 19.65 18.14 18.37
C ILE A 303 20.64 17.10 17.82
N ALA A 304 20.32 16.49 16.66
CA ALA A 304 21.23 15.55 16.03
C ALA A 304 22.55 16.22 15.62
N SER A 305 22.50 17.42 15.06
CA SER A 305 23.69 18.20 14.69
C SER A 305 24.55 18.51 15.91
N ASP A 306 23.93 18.91 17.04
CA ASP A 306 24.60 19.22 18.29
C ASP A 306 25.26 17.98 18.90
N LEU A 307 24.56 16.85 18.96
CA LEU A 307 25.10 15.58 19.42
C LEU A 307 26.29 15.10 18.59
N ILE A 308 26.17 15.17 17.26
CA ILE A 308 27.22 14.73 16.33
C ILE A 308 28.45 15.64 16.46
N LYS A 309 28.27 16.95 16.60
CA LYS A 309 29.34 17.88 16.86
C LYS A 309 30.05 17.53 18.15
N GLN A 310 29.31 17.39 19.27
CA GLN A 310 29.86 17.02 20.57
C GLN A 310 30.59 15.67 20.54
N TRP A 311 30.02 14.67 19.84
CA TRP A 311 30.65 13.37 19.67
C TRP A 311 32.00 13.46 18.97
N ASN A 312 32.08 14.14 17.83
CA ASN A 312 33.29 14.24 17.04
C ASN A 312 34.39 15.07 17.73
N ASP A 313 34.03 15.95 18.68
CA ASP A 313 34.97 16.63 19.55
C ASP A 313 35.54 15.70 20.64
N MET A 314 34.79 14.67 21.06
CA MET A 314 35.16 13.71 22.12
C MET A 314 35.81 12.43 21.60
N PHE A 315 35.43 11.96 20.43
CA PHE A 315 35.79 10.63 19.92
C PHE A 315 36.28 10.67 18.48
N VAL A 316 37.26 9.80 18.14
CA VAL A 316 37.77 9.64 16.77
C VAL A 316 36.95 8.63 16.01
N TRP A 317 36.42 7.60 16.66
CA TRP A 317 35.63 6.52 16.09
C TRP A 317 34.52 6.11 17.07
N PRO A 318 33.32 5.70 16.57
CA PRO A 318 32.83 5.87 15.18
C PRO A 318 32.88 7.31 14.69
N GLN A 319 33.11 7.52 13.38
CA GLN A 319 32.93 8.83 12.77
C GLN A 319 31.44 9.05 12.49
N LEU A 320 30.91 10.14 12.99
CA LEU A 320 29.51 10.49 12.81
C LEU A 320 29.37 11.71 11.90
N SER A 321 28.34 11.68 11.04
CA SER A 321 27.99 12.84 10.22
C SER A 321 26.47 12.96 10.05
N THR A 322 25.97 14.19 10.01
CA THR A 322 24.69 14.49 9.40
C THR A 322 24.80 14.27 7.89
N SER A 323 23.78 13.75 7.24
CA SER A 323 23.79 13.45 5.81
C SER A 323 22.42 13.65 5.19
N THR A 324 22.38 13.85 3.89
CA THR A 324 21.23 13.53 3.06
C THR A 324 21.30 12.06 2.68
N ALA A 325 20.17 11.46 2.32
CA ALA A 325 20.12 10.07 1.89
C ALA A 325 20.90 9.87 0.57
N GLU A 326 20.76 10.78 -0.41
CA GLU A 326 21.54 10.73 -1.68
C GLU A 326 23.04 10.62 -1.45
N THR A 327 23.56 11.36 -0.44
CA THR A 327 25.01 11.31 -0.14
C THR A 327 25.42 9.92 0.35
N PHE A 328 24.61 9.29 1.19
CA PHE A 328 24.88 7.92 1.64
C PHE A 328 24.85 6.92 0.46
N PHE A 329 23.80 6.96 -0.35
CA PHE A 329 23.70 6.07 -1.53
C PHE A 329 24.83 6.27 -2.52
N SER A 330 25.21 7.51 -2.79
CA SER A 330 26.30 7.84 -3.70
C SER A 330 27.66 7.31 -3.22
N ASP A 331 27.94 7.39 -1.93
CA ASP A 331 29.15 6.83 -1.35
C ASP A 331 29.14 5.30 -1.40
N MET A 332 28.03 4.66 -1.02
CA MET A 332 27.89 3.21 -1.09
C MET A 332 27.96 2.68 -2.51
N GLU A 333 27.33 3.35 -3.49
CA GLU A 333 27.42 2.97 -4.89
C GLU A 333 28.86 3.06 -5.42
N ARG A 334 29.58 4.15 -5.10
CA ARG A 334 30.98 4.34 -5.50
C ARG A 334 31.90 3.24 -4.95
N ASP A 335 31.73 2.91 -3.66
CA ASP A 335 32.69 2.08 -2.93
C ASP A 335 32.31 0.58 -2.96
N HIS A 336 31.04 0.23 -3.16
CA HIS A 336 30.49 -1.12 -2.96
C HIS A 336 29.52 -1.62 -4.03
N SER A 337 29.35 -0.94 -5.16
CA SER A 337 28.28 -1.28 -6.13
C SER A 337 28.33 -2.73 -6.63
N ASN A 338 29.53 -3.35 -6.67
CA ASN A 338 29.72 -4.73 -7.10
C ASN A 338 29.43 -5.76 -5.99
N ASP A 339 29.31 -5.33 -4.74
CA ASP A 339 29.08 -6.18 -3.59
C ASP A 339 27.59 -6.40 -3.31
N PHE A 340 26.72 -5.61 -3.94
CA PHE A 340 25.28 -5.66 -3.70
C PHE A 340 24.60 -6.77 -4.50
N PRO A 341 23.77 -7.60 -3.87
CA PRO A 341 22.97 -8.59 -4.58
C PRO A 341 21.94 -7.92 -5.50
N VAL A 342 21.60 -8.59 -6.59
CA VAL A 342 20.47 -8.23 -7.45
C VAL A 342 19.27 -9.05 -7.01
N ILE A 343 18.18 -8.40 -6.65
CA ILE A 343 16.93 -9.04 -6.24
C ILE A 343 15.82 -8.61 -7.20
N ARG A 344 15.28 -9.58 -7.95
CA ARG A 344 14.12 -9.41 -8.79
C ARG A 344 12.89 -9.97 -8.09
N GLY A 345 11.86 -9.17 -7.93
CA GLY A 345 10.60 -9.58 -7.32
C GLY A 345 9.77 -8.42 -6.87
N ALA A 346 8.46 -8.64 -6.74
CA ALA A 346 7.55 -7.71 -6.08
C ALA A 346 7.92 -7.56 -4.59
N TRP A 347 7.44 -6.46 -4.00
CA TRP A 347 7.62 -6.21 -2.57
C TRP A 347 6.26 -6.03 -1.91
N PRO A 348 5.48 -7.13 -1.75
CA PRO A 348 4.15 -7.06 -1.17
C PRO A 348 4.19 -6.68 0.30
N ASP A 349 3.18 -5.92 0.69
CA ASP A 349 2.96 -5.46 2.04
C ASP A 349 1.55 -5.84 2.52
N TRP A 350 1.41 -5.93 3.78
CA TRP A 350 0.17 -6.22 4.51
C TRP A 350 -0.44 -4.96 5.17
N TRP A 351 0.20 -3.80 5.06
CA TRP A 351 -0.30 -2.52 5.59
C TRP A 351 -1.70 -2.16 5.10
N THR A 352 -2.05 -2.69 3.93
CA THR A 352 -3.36 -2.54 3.26
C THR A 352 -4.55 -3.08 4.07
N ASP A 353 -4.34 -3.85 5.14
CA ASP A 353 -5.40 -4.35 6.02
C ASP A 353 -6.28 -3.23 6.58
N GLY A 354 -5.70 -2.05 6.81
CA GLY A 354 -6.41 -0.86 7.28
C GLY A 354 -7.57 -0.43 6.39
N PHE A 355 -7.44 -0.61 5.08
CA PHE A 355 -8.49 -0.28 4.10
C PHE A 355 -9.69 -1.22 4.17
N GLY A 356 -9.56 -2.39 4.81
CA GLY A 356 -10.69 -3.27 5.12
C GLY A 356 -11.72 -2.62 6.06
N ALA A 357 -11.29 -1.67 6.91
CA ALA A 357 -12.20 -0.91 7.77
C ALA A 357 -13.11 0.06 7.00
N SER A 358 -12.75 0.41 5.76
CA SER A 358 -13.52 1.26 4.82
C SER A 358 -13.79 0.49 3.52
N ALA A 359 -14.19 -0.77 3.59
CA ALA A 359 -14.31 -1.67 2.44
C ALA A 359 -15.17 -1.09 1.29
N ARG A 360 -16.29 -0.42 1.62
CA ARG A 360 -17.16 0.25 0.63
C ARG A 360 -16.42 1.37 -0.10
N GLU A 361 -15.72 2.21 0.61
CA GLU A 361 -14.96 3.34 0.08
C GLU A 361 -13.74 2.85 -0.71
N THR A 362 -13.09 1.79 -0.27
CA THR A 362 -12.01 1.12 -1.02
C THR A 362 -12.51 0.61 -2.37
N GLY A 363 -13.61 -0.14 -2.39
CA GLY A 363 -14.23 -0.60 -3.64
C GLY A 363 -14.66 0.56 -4.54
N THR A 364 -15.25 1.62 -3.96
CA THR A 364 -15.64 2.84 -4.70
C THR A 364 -14.44 3.52 -5.35
N THR A 365 -13.31 3.63 -4.64
CA THR A 365 -12.08 4.23 -5.16
C THR A 365 -11.50 3.43 -6.33
N ARG A 366 -11.48 2.11 -6.23
CA ARG A 366 -10.98 1.23 -7.31
C ARG A 366 -11.83 1.33 -8.57
N ILE A 367 -13.17 1.32 -8.42
CA ILE A 367 -14.10 1.54 -9.54
C ILE A 367 -13.91 2.94 -10.14
N ALA A 368 -13.72 3.96 -9.30
CA ALA A 368 -13.49 5.32 -9.78
C ALA A 368 -12.19 5.44 -10.61
N SER A 369 -11.09 4.80 -10.18
CA SER A 369 -9.83 4.78 -10.93
C SER A 369 -9.98 4.12 -12.31
N SER A 370 -10.58 2.92 -12.35
CA SER A 370 -10.84 2.21 -13.61
C SER A 370 -11.76 3.01 -14.54
N THR A 371 -12.80 3.65 -14.00
CA THR A 371 -13.74 4.48 -14.77
C THR A 371 -13.07 5.76 -15.28
N LEU A 372 -12.20 6.38 -14.49
CA LEU A 372 -11.43 7.56 -14.92
C LEU A 372 -10.52 7.21 -16.10
N THR A 373 -9.85 6.06 -16.06
CA THR A 373 -9.03 5.55 -17.17
C THR A 373 -9.89 5.35 -18.44
N ALA A 374 -11.10 4.80 -18.31
CA ALA A 374 -12.02 4.64 -19.43
C ALA A 374 -12.48 6.00 -20.00
N ASN A 375 -12.75 6.99 -19.13
CA ASN A 375 -13.11 8.34 -19.53
C ASN A 375 -11.98 9.06 -20.28
N GLU A 376 -10.73 8.94 -19.82
CA GLU A 376 -9.56 9.48 -20.51
C GLU A 376 -9.37 8.85 -21.89
N GLY A 377 -9.65 7.53 -22.01
CA GLY A 377 -9.71 6.85 -23.31
C GLY A 377 -10.80 7.45 -24.22
N GLY A 378 -12.00 7.71 -23.69
CA GLY A 378 -13.09 8.36 -24.40
C GLY A 378 -12.77 9.79 -24.82
N LEU A 379 -12.15 10.60 -23.95
CA LEU A 379 -11.67 11.95 -24.28
C LEU A 379 -10.61 11.92 -25.37
N SER A 380 -9.71 10.95 -25.35
CA SER A 380 -8.70 10.73 -26.40
C SER A 380 -9.35 10.37 -27.73
N MET A 381 -10.41 9.56 -27.73
CA MET A 381 -11.21 9.27 -28.93
C MET A 381 -11.92 10.52 -29.44
N ALA A 382 -12.50 11.35 -28.57
CA ALA A 382 -13.14 12.59 -28.93
C ALA A 382 -12.15 13.57 -29.59
N ALA A 383 -10.97 13.76 -28.98
CA ALA A 383 -9.91 14.61 -29.53
C ALA A 383 -9.42 14.09 -30.88
N SER A 384 -9.21 12.76 -31.03
CA SER A 384 -8.82 12.14 -32.28
C SER A 384 -9.87 12.30 -33.38
N ALA A 385 -11.14 12.38 -33.03
CA ALA A 385 -12.25 12.68 -33.94
C ALA A 385 -12.38 14.17 -34.27
N GLY A 386 -11.43 15.03 -33.81
CA GLY A 386 -11.42 16.47 -34.04
C GLY A 386 -12.42 17.27 -33.18
N ILE A 387 -12.85 16.72 -32.04
CA ILE A 387 -13.67 17.43 -31.08
C ILE A 387 -12.75 18.27 -30.19
N LYS A 388 -13.05 19.56 -30.06
CA LYS A 388 -12.31 20.40 -29.11
C LYS A 388 -12.73 20.05 -27.68
N LEU A 389 -11.77 19.61 -26.88
CA LEU A 389 -12.03 19.33 -25.47
C LEU A 389 -12.23 20.65 -24.67
N PRO A 390 -13.05 20.62 -23.61
CA PRO A 390 -13.19 21.75 -22.69
C PRO A 390 -11.85 22.15 -22.06
N ASN A 391 -11.62 23.46 -21.90
CA ASN A 391 -10.34 23.96 -21.35
C ASN A 391 -10.06 23.46 -19.92
N GLU A 392 -11.11 23.23 -19.12
CA GLU A 392 -10.99 22.81 -17.71
C GLU A 392 -10.93 21.28 -17.53
N ILE A 393 -10.96 20.48 -18.62
CA ILE A 393 -11.06 19.04 -18.50
C ILE A 393 -9.85 18.42 -17.78
N ASN A 394 -8.64 18.90 -18.09
CA ASN A 394 -7.42 18.42 -17.44
C ASN A 394 -7.45 18.73 -15.94
N LYS A 395 -7.91 19.93 -15.56
CA LYS A 395 -8.08 20.29 -14.14
C LYS A 395 -9.09 19.38 -13.44
N SER A 396 -10.15 18.98 -14.13
CA SER A 396 -11.14 18.03 -13.57
C SER A 396 -10.53 16.65 -13.36
N ILE A 397 -9.67 16.18 -14.28
CA ILE A 397 -8.90 14.94 -14.14
C ILE A 397 -7.93 15.07 -12.98
N ASP A 398 -7.13 16.13 -12.89
CA ASP A 398 -6.18 16.36 -11.80
C ASP A 398 -6.86 16.34 -10.42
N LEU A 399 -8.08 16.91 -10.32
CA LEU A 399 -8.85 16.89 -9.07
C LEU A 399 -9.38 15.50 -8.73
N ALA A 400 -9.71 14.67 -9.73
CA ALA A 400 -10.09 13.27 -9.51
C ALA A 400 -8.87 12.44 -9.09
N ASP A 401 -7.73 12.57 -9.78
CA ASP A 401 -6.47 11.92 -9.43
C ASP A 401 -6.02 12.32 -8.02
N ASN A 402 -6.13 13.60 -7.66
CA ASN A 402 -5.78 14.07 -6.33
C ASN A 402 -6.64 13.40 -5.23
N ALA A 403 -7.95 13.26 -5.47
CA ALA A 403 -8.82 12.57 -4.53
C ALA A 403 -8.46 11.07 -4.39
N LEU A 404 -8.11 10.41 -5.50
CA LEU A 404 -7.60 9.03 -5.50
C LEU A 404 -6.29 8.91 -4.71
N LEU A 405 -5.34 9.83 -4.90
CA LEU A 405 -4.06 9.88 -4.19
C LEU A 405 -4.26 10.02 -2.68
N PHE A 406 -5.11 10.95 -2.25
CA PHE A 406 -5.38 11.15 -0.81
C PHE A 406 -6.10 9.98 -0.16
N TYR A 407 -6.96 9.28 -0.89
CA TYR A 407 -7.57 8.08 -0.36
C TYR A 407 -6.58 6.93 -0.20
N THR A 408 -5.68 6.73 -1.18
CA THR A 408 -4.75 5.60 -1.23
C THR A 408 -3.42 5.84 -0.52
N GLU A 409 -3.23 7.00 0.09
CA GLU A 409 -2.13 7.26 1.01
C GLU A 409 -2.23 6.29 2.22
N HIS A 410 -1.10 5.86 2.78
CA HIS A 410 -1.01 4.71 3.71
C HIS A 410 -1.75 4.86 5.05
N THR A 411 -2.11 6.07 5.44
CA THR A 411 -2.73 6.34 6.75
C THR A 411 -4.24 6.07 6.73
N THR A 412 -4.71 5.12 7.53
CA THR A 412 -6.12 4.68 7.55
C THR A 412 -6.75 4.82 8.93
N GLY A 413 -6.66 5.97 9.56
CA GLY A 413 -7.33 6.21 10.84
C GLY A 413 -6.57 7.14 11.76
N TYR A 414 -7.09 7.26 12.98
CA TYR A 414 -6.51 8.03 14.07
C TYR A 414 -5.70 7.12 15.00
N SER A 415 -4.59 7.61 15.55
CA SER A 415 -3.68 6.84 16.43
C SER A 415 -4.38 6.12 17.58
N GLU A 416 -5.41 6.72 18.16
CA GLU A 416 -6.18 6.15 19.27
C GLU A 416 -7.47 5.43 18.82
N SER A 417 -7.64 5.16 17.53
CA SER A 417 -8.89 4.56 17.00
C SER A 417 -9.22 3.19 17.60
N VAL A 418 -8.19 2.42 18.02
CA VAL A 418 -8.38 1.16 18.73
C VAL A 418 -8.97 1.39 20.14
N ARG A 419 -8.51 2.41 20.87
CA ARG A 419 -8.97 2.73 22.24
C ARG A 419 -10.24 3.53 22.22
N GLU A 420 -10.35 4.50 21.31
CA GLU A 420 -11.46 5.47 21.25
C GLU A 420 -12.16 5.44 19.88
N PRO A 421 -12.83 4.31 19.50
CA PRO A 421 -13.41 4.15 18.17
C PRO A 421 -14.54 5.14 17.84
N LEU A 422 -15.17 5.74 18.86
CA LEU A 422 -16.23 6.76 18.73
C LEU A 422 -15.76 8.14 19.22
N GLY A 423 -14.49 8.30 19.52
CA GLY A 423 -13.88 9.59 19.84
C GLY A 423 -14.03 10.58 18.69
N GLN A 424 -14.21 11.87 19.00
CA GLN A 424 -14.37 12.90 17.96
C GLN A 424 -13.22 12.90 16.92
N PRO A 425 -11.93 12.83 17.30
CA PRO A 425 -10.85 12.79 16.32
C PRO A 425 -10.91 11.55 15.42
N THR A 426 -11.28 10.38 15.98
CA THR A 426 -11.45 9.14 15.20
C THR A 426 -12.53 9.30 14.14
N MET A 427 -13.71 9.82 14.55
CA MET A 427 -14.84 10.00 13.64
C MET A 427 -14.55 11.06 12.57
N GLU A 428 -13.89 12.15 12.94
CA GLU A 428 -13.52 13.23 12.01
C GLU A 428 -12.53 12.75 10.95
N GLN A 429 -11.43 12.13 11.36
CA GLN A 429 -10.41 11.66 10.44
C GLN A 429 -10.94 10.56 9.52
N ARG A 430 -11.78 9.66 10.04
CA ARG A 430 -12.46 8.65 9.24
C ARG A 430 -13.36 9.29 8.18
N ALA A 431 -14.21 10.24 8.57
CA ALA A 431 -15.10 10.91 7.64
C ALA A 431 -14.34 11.66 6.53
N LEU A 432 -13.22 12.30 6.88
CA LEU A 432 -12.35 12.98 5.91
C LEU A 432 -11.71 11.97 4.94
N LYS A 433 -11.16 10.87 5.44
CA LYS A 433 -10.56 9.82 4.59
C LYS A 433 -11.59 9.22 3.63
N GLU A 434 -12.77 8.86 4.12
CA GLU A 434 -13.88 8.34 3.31
C GLU A 434 -14.36 9.37 2.25
N SER A 435 -14.33 10.67 2.59
CA SER A 435 -14.76 11.72 1.67
C SER A 435 -13.92 11.78 0.38
N TYR A 436 -12.65 11.41 0.43
CA TYR A 436 -11.79 11.36 -0.76
C TYR A 436 -12.28 10.32 -1.77
N ALA A 437 -12.73 9.15 -1.32
CA ALA A 437 -13.30 8.13 -2.18
C ALA A 437 -14.58 8.61 -2.90
N TRP A 438 -15.47 9.27 -2.16
CA TRP A 438 -16.71 9.84 -2.71
C TRP A 438 -16.43 11.00 -3.65
N GLU A 439 -15.43 11.81 -3.34
CA GLU A 439 -14.99 12.91 -4.23
C GLU A 439 -14.43 12.36 -5.55
N ALA A 440 -13.57 11.35 -5.50
CA ALA A 440 -13.05 10.68 -6.69
C ALA A 440 -14.19 10.13 -7.55
N ASN A 441 -15.14 9.40 -6.93
CA ASN A 441 -16.26 8.80 -7.62
C ASN A 441 -17.15 9.85 -8.33
N ARG A 442 -17.58 10.90 -7.64
CA ARG A 442 -18.46 11.91 -8.23
C ARG A 442 -17.78 12.72 -9.34
N ARG A 443 -16.47 13.02 -9.20
CA ARG A 443 -15.70 13.72 -10.25
C ARG A 443 -15.55 12.85 -11.48
N THR A 444 -15.20 11.59 -11.29
CA THR A 444 -15.08 10.61 -12.36
C THR A 444 -16.41 10.43 -13.11
N ALA A 445 -17.53 10.34 -12.39
CA ALA A 445 -18.85 10.26 -12.99
C ALA A 445 -19.16 11.53 -13.84
N SER A 446 -18.85 12.73 -13.31
CA SER A 446 -19.04 13.99 -14.06
C SER A 446 -18.18 14.07 -15.33
N ILE A 447 -16.92 13.60 -15.28
CA ILE A 447 -16.04 13.52 -16.45
C ILE A 447 -16.62 12.52 -17.47
N GLY A 448 -17.21 11.40 -16.99
CA GLY A 448 -17.88 10.44 -17.84
C GLY A 448 -19.06 11.02 -18.62
N GLU A 449 -19.93 11.77 -17.96
CA GLU A 449 -21.06 12.45 -18.60
C GLU A 449 -20.59 13.45 -19.67
N GLU A 450 -19.57 14.25 -19.35
CA GLU A 450 -18.96 15.18 -20.30
C GLU A 450 -18.36 14.44 -21.51
N THR A 451 -17.62 13.35 -21.24
CA THR A 451 -17.01 12.51 -22.28
C THR A 451 -18.07 11.95 -23.23
N MET A 452 -19.15 11.41 -22.67
CA MET A 452 -20.27 10.88 -23.49
C MET A 452 -20.95 11.97 -24.29
N GLY A 453 -21.19 13.15 -23.72
CA GLY A 453 -21.74 14.31 -24.42
C GLY A 453 -20.88 14.75 -25.60
N LEU A 454 -19.56 14.82 -25.41
CA LEU A 454 -18.60 15.13 -26.47
C LEU A 454 -18.64 14.12 -27.60
N LEU A 455 -18.55 12.83 -27.27
CA LEU A 455 -18.61 11.75 -28.27
C LEU A 455 -19.94 11.74 -29.02
N GLN A 456 -21.06 11.89 -28.30
CA GLN A 456 -22.40 11.93 -28.89
C GLN A 456 -22.56 13.06 -29.93
N SER A 457 -21.88 14.19 -29.76
CA SER A 457 -21.95 15.34 -30.65
C SER A 457 -21.55 15.05 -32.11
N LYS A 458 -20.85 13.93 -32.37
CA LYS A 458 -20.46 13.47 -33.71
C LYS A 458 -21.53 12.68 -34.42
N PHE A 459 -22.61 12.32 -33.74
CA PHE A 459 -23.64 11.48 -34.32
C PHE A 459 -24.91 12.28 -34.58
N THR A 460 -25.45 12.08 -35.78
CA THR A 460 -26.75 12.63 -36.13
C THR A 460 -27.83 11.84 -35.37
N ARG A 461 -28.84 12.55 -34.87
CA ARG A 461 -29.98 11.95 -34.20
C ARG A 461 -30.73 11.04 -35.19
N GLU A 462 -30.98 9.80 -34.77
CA GLU A 462 -31.76 8.84 -35.55
C GLU A 462 -33.27 9.08 -35.35
N GLU A 463 -34.06 8.67 -36.31
CA GLU A 463 -35.54 8.72 -36.19
C GLU A 463 -36.04 7.69 -35.17
N GLN A 464 -35.38 6.53 -35.11
CA GLN A 464 -35.66 5.48 -34.12
C GLN A 464 -34.73 5.60 -32.90
N PRO A 465 -35.24 5.27 -31.70
CA PRO A 465 -34.39 5.15 -30.52
C PRO A 465 -33.19 4.24 -30.79
N SER A 466 -32.03 4.72 -30.47
CA SER A 466 -30.75 4.05 -30.75
C SER A 466 -29.79 4.12 -29.57
N LEU A 467 -28.87 3.18 -29.56
CA LEU A 467 -27.78 3.07 -28.56
C LEU A 467 -26.45 3.11 -29.31
N ILE A 468 -25.52 3.88 -28.80
CA ILE A 468 -24.13 3.88 -29.27
C ILE A 468 -23.24 3.39 -28.15
N VAL A 469 -22.43 2.38 -28.45
CA VAL A 469 -21.49 1.78 -27.49
C VAL A 469 -20.07 2.04 -27.95
N PHE A 470 -19.25 2.61 -27.09
CA PHE A 470 -17.84 2.89 -27.33
C PHE A 470 -16.97 1.85 -26.64
N ASN A 471 -15.86 1.49 -27.30
CA ASN A 471 -14.78 0.69 -26.71
C ASN A 471 -13.53 1.57 -26.66
N THR A 472 -13.10 1.92 -25.46
CA THR A 472 -11.93 2.76 -25.22
C THR A 472 -10.62 1.98 -25.11
N LEU A 473 -10.66 0.66 -25.31
CA LEU A 473 -9.50 -0.22 -25.27
C LEU A 473 -8.88 -0.39 -26.67
N ASN A 474 -7.61 -0.76 -26.70
CA ASN A 474 -6.84 -0.95 -27.93
C ASN A 474 -7.02 -2.35 -28.57
N TRP A 475 -8.03 -3.12 -28.14
CA TRP A 475 -8.40 -4.40 -28.72
C TRP A 475 -9.92 -4.52 -28.93
N LYS A 476 -10.30 -5.35 -29.87
CA LYS A 476 -11.70 -5.67 -30.11
C LYS A 476 -12.29 -6.41 -28.90
N ARG A 477 -13.48 -6.01 -28.46
CA ARG A 477 -14.11 -6.53 -27.25
C ARG A 477 -15.55 -7.01 -27.48
N SER A 478 -15.88 -8.14 -26.86
CA SER A 478 -17.24 -8.57 -26.56
C SER A 478 -17.46 -8.56 -25.06
N GLY A 479 -18.69 -8.33 -24.60
CA GLY A 479 -18.95 -8.34 -23.16
C GLY A 479 -20.27 -7.72 -22.77
N LEU A 480 -20.52 -7.69 -21.47
CA LEU A 480 -21.71 -7.15 -20.86
C LEU A 480 -21.65 -5.62 -20.78
N THR A 481 -22.78 -4.97 -21.09
CA THR A 481 -23.04 -3.56 -20.72
C THR A 481 -24.46 -3.44 -20.17
N THR A 482 -24.74 -2.35 -19.45
CA THR A 482 -26.09 -2.04 -18.97
C THR A 482 -26.53 -0.68 -19.43
N VAL A 483 -27.83 -0.50 -19.64
CA VAL A 483 -28.44 0.76 -20.03
C VAL A 483 -29.80 0.91 -19.36
N TYR A 484 -30.13 2.13 -18.94
CA TYR A 484 -31.49 2.49 -18.55
C TYR A 484 -32.28 2.92 -19.78
N ILE A 485 -33.45 2.29 -20.01
CA ILE A 485 -34.34 2.63 -21.12
C ILE A 485 -35.70 3.05 -20.53
N ASP A 486 -36.14 4.26 -20.91
CA ASP A 486 -37.41 4.85 -20.49
C ASP A 486 -38.61 4.03 -20.96
N HIS A 487 -39.66 3.96 -20.15
CA HIS A 487 -40.90 3.24 -20.48
C HIS A 487 -41.69 3.90 -21.59
N GLN A 488 -41.34 5.14 -22.01
CA GLN A 488 -41.87 5.72 -23.25
C GLN A 488 -41.27 5.07 -24.49
N ILE A 489 -40.05 4.54 -24.40
CA ILE A 489 -39.36 3.81 -25.47
C ILE A 489 -39.73 2.31 -25.42
N ILE A 490 -39.58 1.70 -24.24
CA ILE A 490 -39.94 0.30 -23.99
C ILE A 490 -41.08 0.26 -22.97
N PRO A 491 -42.35 0.18 -23.38
CA PRO A 491 -43.50 0.15 -22.47
C PRO A 491 -43.40 -1.00 -21.46
N ARG A 492 -43.97 -0.79 -20.28
CA ARG A 492 -44.09 -1.88 -19.26
C ARG A 492 -44.76 -3.11 -19.84
N GLY A 493 -44.25 -4.28 -19.52
CA GLY A 493 -44.73 -5.55 -20.08
C GLY A 493 -44.20 -5.88 -21.48
N LYS A 494 -43.34 -5.04 -22.04
CA LYS A 494 -42.56 -5.34 -23.24
C LYS A 494 -41.09 -5.53 -22.86
N THR A 495 -40.37 -6.27 -23.70
CA THR A 495 -38.93 -6.49 -23.61
C THR A 495 -38.17 -5.54 -24.55
N ALA A 496 -36.99 -5.10 -24.16
CA ALA A 496 -36.12 -4.34 -25.05
C ALA A 496 -35.54 -5.27 -26.12
N GLY A 497 -35.88 -5.01 -27.37
CA GLY A 497 -35.21 -5.61 -28.53
C GLY A 497 -34.09 -4.68 -28.96
N ILE A 498 -32.83 -5.13 -28.86
CA ILE A 498 -31.64 -4.42 -29.32
C ILE A 498 -31.12 -5.10 -30.58
N PHE A 499 -31.05 -4.35 -31.67
CA PHE A 499 -30.69 -4.88 -32.98
C PHE A 499 -29.50 -4.15 -33.57
N ASP A 500 -28.59 -4.87 -34.21
CA ASP A 500 -27.60 -4.25 -35.09
C ASP A 500 -28.24 -3.76 -36.41
N TYR A 501 -27.46 -3.05 -37.24
CA TYR A 501 -27.99 -2.54 -38.54
C TYR A 501 -28.20 -3.62 -39.59
N ASP A 502 -27.70 -4.83 -39.38
CA ASP A 502 -27.96 -6.01 -40.21
C ASP A 502 -29.25 -6.73 -39.79
N GLY A 503 -29.90 -6.24 -38.72
CA GLY A 503 -31.14 -6.80 -38.19
C GLY A 503 -30.96 -7.95 -37.20
N ASN A 504 -29.74 -8.26 -36.79
CA ASN A 504 -29.47 -9.29 -35.79
C ASN A 504 -29.82 -8.80 -34.39
N ARG A 505 -30.62 -9.55 -33.65
CA ARG A 505 -30.96 -9.26 -32.27
C ARG A 505 -29.82 -9.66 -31.33
N LEU A 506 -29.51 -8.80 -30.39
CA LEU A 506 -28.59 -9.09 -29.27
C LEU A 506 -29.32 -9.79 -28.12
N ALA A 507 -28.60 -10.57 -27.32
CA ALA A 507 -29.12 -11.08 -26.07
C ALA A 507 -29.29 -9.92 -25.07
N VAL A 508 -30.47 -9.87 -24.44
CA VAL A 508 -30.86 -8.80 -23.50
C VAL A 508 -31.59 -9.42 -22.32
N GLN A 509 -31.33 -8.87 -21.13
CA GLN A 509 -31.94 -9.33 -19.88
C GLN A 509 -32.26 -8.14 -18.97
N SER A 510 -33.47 -8.13 -18.37
CA SER A 510 -33.81 -7.10 -17.40
C SER A 510 -33.04 -7.30 -16.09
N VAL A 511 -32.53 -6.19 -15.52
CA VAL A 511 -31.76 -6.18 -14.26
C VAL A 511 -32.56 -5.54 -13.13
N LEU A 512 -33.15 -4.36 -13.39
CA LEU A 512 -33.87 -3.60 -12.39
C LEU A 512 -35.04 -2.86 -13.04
N HIS A 513 -36.20 -2.97 -12.43
CA HIS A 513 -37.39 -2.23 -12.82
C HIS A 513 -37.64 -1.07 -11.85
N ARG A 514 -37.77 0.13 -12.38
CA ARG A 514 -38.17 1.34 -11.66
C ARG A 514 -39.53 1.83 -12.16
N SER A 515 -40.01 2.92 -11.59
CA SER A 515 -41.31 3.51 -11.98
C SER A 515 -41.31 4.06 -13.41
N ASP A 516 -40.20 4.57 -13.86
CA ASP A 516 -39.98 5.35 -15.09
C ASP A 516 -39.14 4.62 -16.13
N VAL A 517 -38.20 3.78 -15.68
CA VAL A 517 -37.21 3.12 -16.53
C VAL A 517 -37.01 1.66 -16.13
N THR A 518 -36.50 0.87 -17.06
CA THR A 518 -35.94 -0.46 -16.77
C THR A 518 -34.47 -0.45 -17.15
N GLN A 519 -33.61 -0.97 -16.27
CA GLN A 519 -32.21 -1.26 -16.56
C GLN A 519 -32.11 -2.59 -17.28
N TRP A 520 -31.48 -2.56 -18.45
CA TRP A 520 -31.27 -3.71 -19.30
C TRP A 520 -29.80 -4.05 -19.40
N ALA A 521 -29.47 -5.32 -19.20
CA ALA A 521 -28.17 -5.87 -19.56
C ALA A 521 -28.19 -6.26 -21.04
N ILE A 522 -27.12 -6.01 -21.77
CA ILE A 522 -26.95 -6.27 -23.17
C ILE A 522 -25.64 -7.02 -23.38
N TRP A 523 -25.66 -8.14 -24.08
CA TRP A 523 -24.43 -8.83 -24.46
C TRP A 523 -23.94 -8.32 -25.83
N LEU A 524 -22.89 -7.49 -25.78
CA LEU A 524 -22.28 -6.92 -26.98
C LEU A 524 -21.30 -7.88 -27.64
N LYS A 525 -21.17 -7.78 -28.96
CA LYS A 525 -20.21 -8.58 -29.72
C LYS A 525 -19.32 -7.72 -30.58
N ASP A 526 -18.00 -8.00 -30.51
CA ASP A 526 -17.00 -7.48 -31.43
C ASP A 526 -17.00 -5.96 -31.61
N VAL A 527 -17.09 -5.20 -30.52
CA VAL A 527 -16.92 -3.74 -30.56
C VAL A 527 -15.46 -3.45 -30.90
N PRO A 528 -15.16 -2.72 -32.00
CA PRO A 528 -13.78 -2.55 -32.47
C PRO A 528 -12.93 -1.75 -31.48
N ALA A 529 -11.61 -1.98 -31.54
CA ALA A 529 -10.64 -1.22 -30.75
C ALA A 529 -10.73 0.30 -31.05
N PHE A 530 -10.71 1.13 -29.99
CA PHE A 530 -10.90 2.58 -30.09
C PHE A 530 -12.02 2.97 -31.06
N GLY A 531 -13.14 2.26 -30.97
CA GLY A 531 -14.23 2.39 -31.92
C GLY A 531 -15.59 2.28 -31.25
N TYR A 532 -16.61 2.20 -32.08
CA TYR A 532 -17.98 2.13 -31.62
C TYR A 532 -18.83 1.20 -32.45
N LYS A 533 -20.01 0.80 -31.91
CA LYS A 533 -21.11 0.21 -32.61
C LYS A 533 -22.43 0.92 -32.28
N LYS A 534 -23.32 0.99 -33.28
CA LYS A 534 -24.66 1.50 -33.11
C LYS A 534 -25.67 0.36 -33.10
N TYR A 535 -26.75 0.52 -32.36
CA TYR A 535 -27.83 -0.41 -32.22
C TYR A 535 -29.16 0.32 -32.21
N ILE A 536 -30.22 -0.33 -32.75
CA ILE A 536 -31.59 0.18 -32.75
C ILE A 536 -32.36 -0.46 -31.60
N ILE A 537 -33.14 0.35 -30.89
CA ILE A 537 -33.97 -0.07 -29.76
C ILE A 537 -35.42 -0.17 -30.24
N LYS A 538 -36.08 -1.33 -30.04
CA LYS A 538 -37.50 -1.55 -30.35
C LYS A 538 -38.16 -2.34 -29.22
N PRO A 539 -39.44 -2.08 -28.90
CA PRO A 539 -40.19 -2.96 -28.02
C PRO A 539 -40.51 -4.28 -28.74
N ILE A 540 -40.35 -5.39 -28.06
CA ILE A 540 -40.75 -6.74 -28.54
C ILE A 540 -41.71 -7.40 -27.55
N ASP A 541 -42.55 -8.29 -28.04
CA ASP A 541 -43.45 -9.09 -27.19
C ASP A 541 -42.69 -10.14 -26.41
N ASP A 542 -43.02 -10.27 -25.13
CA ASP A 542 -42.29 -11.06 -24.14
C ASP A 542 -42.58 -12.56 -24.17
N ASN A 543 -42.92 -13.12 -25.32
CA ASN A 543 -43.20 -14.56 -25.45
C ASN A 543 -41.94 -15.45 -25.34
N GLN A 544 -40.77 -14.91 -25.12
CA GLN A 544 -39.50 -15.65 -25.14
C GLN A 544 -38.64 -15.53 -23.87
N ILE A 545 -38.98 -14.70 -22.91
CA ILE A 545 -38.21 -14.57 -21.65
C ILE A 545 -39.04 -15.17 -20.52
N SER A 546 -38.85 -16.45 -20.28
CA SER A 546 -39.44 -17.07 -19.11
C SER A 546 -38.49 -16.88 -17.93
N ASN A 547 -38.79 -15.92 -17.04
CA ASN A 547 -38.34 -16.02 -15.67
C ASN A 547 -39.06 -17.23 -15.05
N LYS A 548 -38.65 -18.44 -15.43
CA LYS A 548 -39.12 -19.65 -14.79
C LYS A 548 -38.46 -19.69 -13.41
N VAL A 549 -39.23 -19.38 -12.42
CA VAL A 549 -38.87 -19.74 -11.04
C VAL A 549 -38.90 -21.26 -10.99
N SER A 550 -37.75 -21.88 -10.95
CA SER A 550 -37.58 -23.33 -10.80
C SER A 550 -37.10 -23.59 -9.36
N ASP A 551 -37.64 -24.64 -8.73
CA ASP A 551 -37.11 -25.15 -7.46
C ASP A 551 -35.80 -25.93 -7.63
N ASN A 552 -35.28 -25.97 -8.84
CA ASN A 552 -34.04 -26.68 -9.15
C ASN A 552 -32.83 -25.82 -8.68
N LYS A 553 -32.05 -26.36 -7.79
CA LYS A 553 -30.88 -25.68 -7.13
C LYS A 553 -29.60 -25.94 -7.94
N VAL A 554 -29.73 -26.11 -9.25
CA VAL A 554 -28.63 -26.37 -10.18
C VAL A 554 -28.68 -25.37 -11.32
N LEU A 555 -27.57 -24.64 -11.52
CA LEU A 555 -27.36 -23.86 -12.72
C LEU A 555 -26.52 -24.67 -13.71
N GLU A 556 -26.92 -24.67 -14.96
CA GLU A 556 -26.24 -25.46 -15.98
C GLU A 556 -26.25 -24.72 -17.33
N ASN A 557 -25.10 -24.70 -17.99
CA ASN A 557 -24.96 -24.24 -19.36
C ASN A 557 -24.09 -25.23 -20.18
N LYS A 558 -23.63 -24.84 -21.35
CA LYS A 558 -22.79 -25.71 -22.20
C LYS A 558 -21.40 -26.00 -21.57
N TRP A 559 -20.91 -25.16 -20.68
CA TRP A 559 -19.57 -25.30 -20.08
C TRP A 559 -19.57 -25.85 -18.66
N TYR A 560 -20.52 -25.39 -17.82
CA TYR A 560 -20.51 -25.67 -16.39
C TYR A 560 -21.82 -26.28 -15.90
N LYS A 561 -21.69 -27.12 -14.88
CA LYS A 561 -22.79 -27.53 -14.00
C LYS A 561 -22.43 -27.11 -12.57
N ILE A 562 -23.25 -26.24 -12.01
CA ILE A 562 -23.09 -25.66 -10.67
C ILE A 562 -24.18 -26.22 -9.78
N VAL A 563 -23.81 -26.87 -8.68
CA VAL A 563 -24.75 -27.38 -7.67
C VAL A 563 -24.62 -26.56 -6.41
N THR A 564 -25.73 -26.01 -5.92
CA THR A 564 -25.74 -25.18 -4.71
C THR A 564 -26.20 -25.95 -3.49
N ASN A 565 -25.76 -25.49 -2.30
CA ASN A 565 -26.25 -25.92 -1.01
C ASN A 565 -27.24 -24.84 -0.45
N PRO A 566 -28.54 -25.05 -0.50
CA PRO A 566 -29.50 -24.03 -0.08
C PRO A 566 -29.49 -23.73 1.41
N ALA A 567 -29.00 -24.67 2.23
CA ALA A 567 -28.91 -24.46 3.67
C ALA A 567 -27.76 -23.52 4.06
N LYS A 568 -26.77 -23.33 3.18
CA LYS A 568 -25.63 -22.44 3.39
C LYS A 568 -25.54 -21.30 2.37
N GLY A 569 -26.32 -21.33 1.26
CA GLY A 569 -26.22 -20.37 0.17
C GLY A 569 -24.90 -20.45 -0.60
N THR A 570 -24.29 -21.62 -0.65
CA THR A 570 -22.93 -21.87 -1.17
C THR A 570 -22.98 -22.79 -2.39
N ILE A 571 -21.84 -22.95 -3.06
CA ILE A 571 -21.65 -23.90 -4.16
C ILE A 571 -20.91 -25.13 -3.59
N VAL A 572 -21.46 -26.33 -3.87
CA VAL A 572 -20.87 -27.62 -3.43
C VAL A 572 -20.25 -28.40 -4.56
N SER A 573 -20.57 -28.06 -5.82
CA SER A 573 -19.94 -28.62 -7.00
C SER A 573 -19.91 -27.60 -8.12
N TRP A 574 -18.74 -27.43 -8.71
CA TRP A 574 -18.51 -26.66 -9.92
C TRP A 574 -17.80 -27.55 -10.93
N PHE A 575 -18.60 -28.25 -11.75
CA PHE A 575 -18.07 -29.20 -12.70
C PHE A 575 -17.87 -28.54 -14.08
N ASP A 576 -16.63 -28.55 -14.56
CA ASP A 576 -16.25 -28.14 -15.91
C ASP A 576 -16.50 -29.30 -16.88
N LYS A 577 -17.46 -29.12 -17.81
CA LYS A 577 -17.85 -30.17 -18.76
C LYS A 577 -16.82 -30.38 -19.87
N GLU A 578 -16.07 -29.34 -20.24
CA GLU A 578 -15.06 -29.45 -21.31
C GLU A 578 -13.82 -30.20 -20.81
N GLN A 579 -13.43 -29.96 -19.56
CA GLN A 579 -12.28 -30.63 -18.95
C GLN A 579 -12.67 -31.89 -18.19
N SER A 580 -13.98 -32.16 -18.00
CA SER A 580 -14.49 -33.25 -17.15
C SER A 580 -13.87 -33.19 -15.73
N LEU A 581 -13.81 -32.01 -15.16
CA LEU A 581 -13.10 -31.74 -13.88
C LEU A 581 -14.03 -31.07 -12.87
N GLU A 582 -14.00 -31.59 -11.62
CA GLU A 582 -14.53 -30.87 -10.46
C GLU A 582 -13.52 -29.79 -10.04
N MET A 583 -13.97 -28.54 -9.93
CA MET A 583 -13.11 -27.38 -9.68
C MET A 583 -12.98 -27.04 -8.20
N ILE A 584 -13.82 -27.64 -7.34
CA ILE A 584 -13.89 -27.34 -5.90
C ILE A 584 -13.33 -28.50 -5.09
N ASP A 585 -12.53 -28.18 -4.07
CA ASP A 585 -12.19 -29.12 -3.02
C ASP A 585 -13.42 -29.37 -2.12
N GLN A 586 -14.15 -30.43 -2.44
CA GLN A 586 -15.36 -30.82 -1.72
C GLN A 586 -15.07 -31.32 -0.26
N LYS A 587 -13.80 -31.49 0.12
CA LYS A 587 -13.37 -31.90 1.46
C LYS A 587 -12.89 -30.75 2.31
N ASN A 588 -12.79 -29.55 1.74
CA ASN A 588 -12.38 -28.36 2.48
C ASN A 588 -13.37 -28.04 3.60
N GLU A 589 -12.89 -27.45 4.66
CA GLU A 589 -13.70 -26.99 5.80
C GLU A 589 -14.80 -26.00 5.35
N TYR A 590 -14.48 -25.12 4.38
CA TYR A 590 -15.37 -24.11 3.83
C TYR A 590 -15.84 -24.50 2.43
N GLN A 591 -17.11 -24.21 2.14
CA GLN A 591 -17.69 -24.38 0.80
C GLN A 591 -17.43 -23.12 -0.06
N MET A 592 -17.48 -23.28 -1.37
CA MET A 592 -17.29 -22.15 -2.30
C MET A 592 -18.36 -21.08 -2.11
N GLY A 593 -17.93 -19.84 -1.90
CA GLY A 593 -18.81 -18.70 -1.62
C GLY A 593 -19.31 -18.64 -0.18
N GLU A 594 -18.79 -19.44 0.74
CA GLU A 594 -19.17 -19.41 2.16
C GLU A 594 -18.70 -18.13 2.82
N PHE A 595 -19.62 -17.43 3.49
CA PHE A 595 -19.32 -16.27 4.30
C PHE A 595 -18.76 -16.69 5.65
N ILE A 596 -17.68 -16.04 6.04
CA ILE A 596 -16.99 -16.27 7.31
C ILE A 596 -16.91 -14.94 8.06
N LEU A 597 -17.44 -14.91 9.28
CA LEU A 597 -17.33 -13.80 10.21
C LEU A 597 -16.33 -14.13 11.30
N GLU A 598 -15.30 -13.32 11.45
CA GLU A 598 -14.37 -13.38 12.59
C GLU A 598 -14.64 -12.20 13.53
N GLN A 599 -14.60 -12.46 14.83
CA GLN A 599 -14.85 -11.46 15.86
C GLN A 599 -13.91 -11.65 17.05
N LEU A 600 -13.49 -10.53 17.65
CA LEU A 600 -12.86 -10.47 18.96
C LEU A 600 -13.85 -9.85 19.96
N GLY A 601 -14.02 -10.50 21.12
CA GLY A 601 -14.91 -10.00 22.17
C GLY A 601 -14.38 -8.77 22.90
N ASN A 602 -13.05 -8.67 23.02
CA ASN A 602 -12.40 -7.57 23.73
C ASN A 602 -11.41 -6.82 22.83
N ARG A 603 -11.66 -5.55 22.63
CA ARG A 603 -10.89 -4.64 21.79
C ARG A 603 -9.41 -4.49 22.25
N SER A 604 -9.15 -4.53 23.56
CA SER A 604 -7.78 -4.45 24.09
C SER A 604 -6.88 -5.60 23.66
N GLN A 605 -7.44 -6.70 23.18
CA GLN A 605 -6.68 -7.83 22.64
C GLN A 605 -5.97 -7.47 21.33
N MET A 606 -6.47 -6.51 20.55
CA MET A 606 -5.80 -6.03 19.34
C MET A 606 -4.43 -5.43 19.68
N GLU A 607 -4.35 -4.56 20.68
CA GLU A 607 -3.09 -3.94 21.11
C GLU A 607 -2.10 -4.97 21.69
N SER A 608 -2.61 -5.91 22.47
CA SER A 608 -1.80 -6.98 23.06
C SER A 608 -1.51 -8.15 22.11
N ARG A 609 -2.04 -8.11 20.88
CA ARG A 609 -1.94 -9.17 19.88
C ARG A 609 -2.37 -10.54 20.40
N ARG A 610 -3.48 -10.58 21.14
CA ARG A 610 -4.06 -11.79 21.74
C ARG A 610 -5.38 -12.13 21.07
N LEU A 611 -5.68 -13.44 21.04
CA LEU A 611 -6.90 -14.01 20.43
C LEU A 611 -7.71 -14.80 21.44
N ASP A 612 -7.75 -14.38 22.71
CA ASP A 612 -8.39 -15.14 23.79
C ASP A 612 -9.90 -15.29 23.59
N ASP A 613 -10.54 -14.27 23.01
CA ASP A 613 -11.99 -14.25 22.75
C ASP A 613 -12.30 -14.37 21.24
N PHE A 614 -11.40 -14.92 20.46
CA PHE A 614 -11.59 -15.09 19.03
C PHE A 614 -12.72 -16.07 18.73
N LYS A 615 -13.62 -15.65 17.85
CA LYS A 615 -14.73 -16.46 17.37
C LYS A 615 -14.85 -16.37 15.88
N ARG A 616 -15.02 -17.52 15.22
CA ARG A 616 -15.33 -17.63 13.80
C ARG A 616 -16.71 -18.25 13.62
N SER A 617 -17.54 -17.67 12.78
CA SER A 617 -18.91 -18.14 12.56
C SER A 617 -19.37 -17.94 11.11
N PRO A 618 -20.23 -18.84 10.57
CA PRO A 618 -20.92 -18.62 9.29
C PRO A 618 -22.09 -17.62 9.49
N LEU A 619 -22.92 -17.47 8.46
CA LEU A 619 -24.21 -16.79 8.60
C LEU A 619 -25.12 -17.56 9.59
N ASP A 620 -25.89 -16.79 10.38
CA ASP A 620 -26.80 -17.34 11.41
C ASP A 620 -27.97 -18.09 10.75
N THR A 621 -28.52 -17.53 9.68
CA THR A 621 -29.66 -18.04 8.95
C THR A 621 -29.50 -17.76 7.46
N ILE A 622 -29.88 -18.72 6.64
CA ILE A 622 -29.94 -18.59 5.17
C ILE A 622 -31.22 -19.23 4.66
N TRP A 623 -31.78 -18.65 3.61
CA TRP A 623 -32.91 -19.22 2.87
C TRP A 623 -32.82 -18.91 1.36
N PHE A 624 -33.28 -19.85 0.59
CA PHE A 624 -33.44 -19.69 -0.85
C PHE A 624 -34.53 -18.65 -1.14
N ASP A 625 -34.25 -17.72 -2.06
CA ASP A 625 -35.19 -16.69 -2.50
C ASP A 625 -35.77 -17.01 -3.87
N SER A 626 -34.92 -17.13 -4.88
CA SER A 626 -35.35 -17.30 -6.25
C SER A 626 -34.28 -17.93 -7.15
N MET A 627 -34.76 -18.53 -8.24
CA MET A 627 -33.94 -18.89 -9.39
C MET A 627 -34.57 -18.26 -10.62
N ALA A 628 -33.74 -17.64 -11.47
CA ALA A 628 -34.16 -17.01 -12.71
C ALA A 628 -33.32 -17.54 -13.88
N GLU A 629 -33.97 -17.79 -15.00
CA GLU A 629 -33.36 -18.14 -16.29
C GLU A 629 -33.44 -16.93 -17.22
N GLY A 630 -32.37 -16.61 -17.90
CA GLY A 630 -32.30 -15.47 -18.81
C GLY A 630 -31.42 -15.73 -20.04
N GLU A 631 -31.45 -14.80 -20.98
CA GLU A 631 -30.67 -14.94 -22.22
C GLU A 631 -29.17 -14.76 -22.01
N ILE A 632 -28.77 -13.94 -21.01
CA ILE A 632 -27.38 -13.63 -20.75
C ILE A 632 -26.84 -14.51 -19.63
N TRP A 633 -27.58 -14.66 -18.54
CA TRP A 633 -27.23 -15.55 -17.42
C TRP A 633 -28.45 -16.21 -16.78
N ASN A 634 -28.20 -17.34 -16.17
CA ASN A 634 -29.08 -17.93 -15.19
C ASN A 634 -28.60 -17.61 -13.79
N SER A 635 -29.49 -17.38 -12.83
CA SER A 635 -29.08 -16.99 -11.45
C SER A 635 -29.85 -17.73 -10.37
N ILE A 636 -29.20 -17.92 -9.24
CA ILE A 636 -29.78 -18.35 -7.98
C ILE A 636 -29.48 -17.28 -6.94
N LYS A 637 -30.51 -16.93 -6.14
CA LYS A 637 -30.41 -15.93 -5.09
C LYS A 637 -30.81 -16.52 -3.73
N PHE A 638 -30.03 -16.14 -2.74
CA PHE A 638 -30.26 -16.44 -1.32
C PHE A 638 -30.25 -15.14 -0.52
N TYR A 639 -31.02 -15.13 0.56
CA TYR A 639 -30.87 -14.14 1.61
C TYR A 639 -30.38 -14.80 2.88
N GLY A 640 -29.73 -14.01 3.75
CA GLY A 640 -29.22 -14.49 5.01
C GLY A 640 -29.21 -13.40 6.09
N GLU A 641 -28.84 -13.80 7.27
CA GLU A 641 -28.64 -12.92 8.41
C GLU A 641 -27.36 -13.31 9.14
N SER A 642 -26.72 -12.31 9.71
CA SER A 642 -25.55 -12.45 10.55
C SER A 642 -25.71 -11.57 11.79
N ALA A 643 -24.96 -11.82 12.83
CA ALA A 643 -24.89 -10.96 14.02
C ALA A 643 -24.62 -9.50 13.69
N THR A 644 -23.85 -9.26 12.60
CA THR A 644 -23.38 -7.94 12.17
C THR A 644 -24.20 -7.34 11.02
N SER A 645 -25.19 -8.05 10.47
CA SER A 645 -26.09 -7.53 9.44
C SER A 645 -27.40 -7.01 10.01
N GLU A 646 -28.03 -6.07 9.32
CA GLU A 646 -29.41 -5.67 9.59
C GLU A 646 -30.38 -6.84 9.35
N LYS A 647 -31.56 -6.79 9.99
CA LYS A 647 -32.63 -7.82 9.90
C LYS A 647 -33.94 -7.17 9.46
N PRO A 648 -34.77 -7.88 8.71
CA PRO A 648 -34.50 -9.15 8.02
C PRO A 648 -33.73 -8.97 6.72
N LYS A 649 -33.18 -10.05 6.19
CA LYS A 649 -32.54 -10.08 4.86
C LYS A 649 -31.32 -9.14 4.69
N GLY A 650 -30.58 -8.90 5.75
CA GLY A 650 -29.42 -8.01 5.73
C GLY A 650 -28.21 -8.56 4.98
N PHE A 651 -28.25 -9.82 4.55
CA PHE A 651 -27.24 -10.44 3.69
C PHE A 651 -27.88 -11.04 2.44
N MET A 652 -27.25 -10.88 1.27
CA MET A 652 -27.69 -11.44 0.00
C MET A 652 -26.52 -12.08 -0.74
N ILE A 653 -26.75 -13.27 -1.28
CA ILE A 653 -25.83 -13.96 -2.18
C ILE A 653 -26.57 -14.19 -3.50
N GLU A 654 -25.98 -13.77 -4.62
CA GLU A 654 -26.47 -14.09 -5.96
C GLU A 654 -25.36 -14.77 -6.76
N ILE A 655 -25.67 -15.92 -7.33
CA ILE A 655 -24.78 -16.71 -8.17
C ILE A 655 -25.34 -16.62 -9.59
N ARG A 656 -24.57 -16.09 -10.56
CA ARG A 656 -24.94 -15.93 -11.96
C ARG A 656 -24.04 -16.76 -12.85
N LEU A 657 -24.61 -17.68 -13.60
CA LEU A 657 -23.91 -18.48 -14.60
C LEU A 657 -24.20 -17.93 -15.99
N PHE A 658 -23.18 -17.41 -16.68
CA PHE A 658 -23.32 -16.77 -18.00
C PHE A 658 -23.50 -17.77 -19.14
N ASN A 659 -24.42 -17.44 -20.08
CA ASN A 659 -24.69 -18.25 -21.24
C ASN A 659 -23.80 -17.93 -22.45
N ASN A 660 -23.14 -16.78 -22.44
CA ASN A 660 -22.36 -16.25 -23.56
C ASN A 660 -20.84 -16.36 -23.37
N GLU A 661 -20.37 -16.59 -22.16
CA GLU A 661 -18.98 -16.80 -21.84
C GLU A 661 -18.78 -17.80 -20.68
N LYS A 662 -17.57 -18.32 -20.54
CA LYS A 662 -17.20 -19.29 -19.51
C LYS A 662 -16.93 -18.55 -18.19
N ARG A 663 -18.01 -18.08 -17.56
CA ARG A 663 -17.97 -17.18 -16.40
C ARG A 663 -19.07 -17.51 -15.40
N LEU A 664 -18.71 -17.41 -14.12
CA LEU A 664 -19.59 -17.47 -12.96
C LEU A 664 -19.36 -16.22 -12.11
N ASP A 665 -20.42 -15.46 -11.80
CA ASP A 665 -20.34 -14.35 -10.85
C ASP A 665 -20.94 -14.76 -9.51
N ILE A 666 -20.28 -14.42 -8.42
CA ILE A 666 -20.77 -14.55 -7.06
C ILE A 666 -20.82 -13.14 -6.47
N THR A 667 -22.02 -12.64 -6.23
CA THR A 667 -22.24 -11.32 -5.63
C THR A 667 -22.69 -11.50 -4.18
N CYS A 668 -21.91 -10.99 -3.24
CA CYS A 668 -22.25 -10.91 -1.83
C CYS A 668 -22.54 -9.46 -1.45
N SER A 669 -23.70 -9.21 -0.82
CA SER A 669 -24.08 -7.88 -0.35
C SER A 669 -24.48 -7.95 1.12
N ILE A 670 -24.02 -6.99 1.92
CA ILE A 670 -24.36 -6.88 3.33
C ILE A 670 -24.87 -5.49 3.65
N ILE A 671 -26.03 -5.41 4.33
CA ILE A 671 -26.48 -4.21 5.02
C ILE A 671 -25.89 -4.28 6.42
N LYS A 672 -24.70 -3.70 6.56
CA LYS A 672 -23.87 -3.80 7.75
C LYS A 672 -24.40 -2.94 8.89
N LYS A 673 -24.52 -3.52 10.10
CA LYS A 673 -24.72 -2.72 11.31
C LYS A 673 -23.49 -1.88 11.62
N SER A 674 -23.69 -0.69 12.17
CA SER A 674 -22.60 0.12 12.72
C SER A 674 -22.12 -0.50 14.04
N ILE A 675 -21.02 -1.24 14.00
CA ILE A 675 -20.42 -1.96 15.13
C ILE A 675 -18.98 -1.51 15.27
N VAL A 676 -18.54 -1.24 16.48
CA VAL A 676 -17.16 -0.85 16.81
C VAL A 676 -16.32 -2.00 17.38
N SER A 677 -16.93 -3.15 17.69
CA SER A 677 -16.18 -4.34 18.08
C SER A 677 -15.33 -4.84 16.89
N PRO A 678 -14.12 -5.35 17.14
CA PRO A 678 -13.27 -5.84 16.07
C PRO A 678 -13.92 -7.04 15.37
N GLU A 679 -13.98 -6.95 14.04
CA GLU A 679 -14.53 -8.02 13.19
C GLU A 679 -13.90 -7.99 11.79
N SER A 680 -13.90 -9.14 11.13
CA SER A 680 -13.41 -9.34 9.79
C SER A 680 -14.35 -10.24 9.00
N PHE A 681 -14.45 -10.03 7.68
CA PHE A 681 -15.33 -10.79 6.79
C PHE A 681 -14.51 -11.43 5.68
N TYR A 682 -14.85 -12.67 5.36
CA TYR A 682 -14.25 -13.40 4.25
C TYR A 682 -15.30 -14.12 3.43
N ILE A 683 -14.97 -14.36 2.16
CA ILE A 683 -15.69 -15.27 1.27
C ILE A 683 -14.70 -16.34 0.84
N ALA A 684 -15.05 -17.60 1.06
CA ALA A 684 -14.17 -18.74 0.77
C ALA A 684 -14.19 -19.16 -0.70
N PHE A 685 -13.00 -19.49 -1.25
CA PHE A 685 -12.82 -19.99 -2.61
C PHE A 685 -11.92 -21.25 -2.62
N PRO A 686 -12.40 -22.40 -2.14
CA PRO A 686 -11.62 -23.63 -2.05
C PRO A 686 -11.52 -24.33 -3.41
N PHE A 687 -10.56 -23.92 -4.25
CA PHE A 687 -10.32 -24.58 -5.54
C PHE A 687 -9.48 -25.84 -5.40
N ASP A 688 -9.81 -26.86 -6.22
CA ASP A 688 -9.03 -28.12 -6.35
C ASP A 688 -8.40 -28.20 -7.76
N ILE A 689 -7.31 -27.49 -7.97
CA ILE A 689 -6.48 -27.60 -9.16
C ILE A 689 -5.23 -28.38 -8.81
N LYS A 690 -5.14 -29.64 -9.25
CA LYS A 690 -4.02 -30.53 -8.93
C LYS A 690 -2.67 -29.90 -9.32
N ASN A 691 -1.76 -29.75 -8.34
CA ASN A 691 -0.49 -29.03 -8.49
C ASN A 691 -0.68 -27.57 -8.96
N GLY A 692 -1.81 -26.98 -8.65
CA GLY A 692 -2.10 -25.57 -8.95
C GLY A 692 -1.15 -24.64 -8.20
N LYS A 693 -0.71 -23.58 -8.87
CA LYS A 693 0.07 -22.50 -8.32
C LYS A 693 -0.78 -21.26 -8.25
N HIS A 694 -0.58 -20.49 -7.21
CA HIS A 694 -1.32 -19.24 -6.99
C HIS A 694 -0.58 -18.07 -7.64
N PHE A 695 -1.31 -17.27 -8.40
CA PHE A 695 -0.81 -16.05 -9.03
C PHE A 695 -1.68 -14.88 -8.60
N THR A 696 -1.04 -13.75 -8.34
CA THR A 696 -1.72 -12.50 -8.01
C THR A 696 -1.21 -11.39 -8.89
N GLU A 697 -2.12 -10.51 -9.30
CA GLU A 697 -1.74 -9.26 -9.93
C GLU A 697 -1.35 -8.25 -8.84
N VAL A 698 -0.18 -7.66 -9.01
CA VAL A 698 0.36 -6.58 -8.16
C VAL A 698 0.64 -5.35 -9.04
N PRO A 699 0.81 -4.13 -8.48
CA PRO A 699 1.17 -2.98 -9.29
C PRO A 699 2.46 -3.23 -10.08
N GLY A 700 2.34 -3.41 -11.42
CA GLY A 700 3.46 -3.64 -12.33
C GLY A 700 3.62 -5.07 -12.83
N GLY A 701 2.84 -6.04 -12.39
CA GLY A 701 3.00 -7.39 -12.89
C GLY A 701 2.12 -8.45 -12.26
N VAL A 702 2.37 -9.68 -12.68
CA VAL A 702 1.73 -10.88 -12.11
C VAL A 702 2.82 -11.73 -11.50
N ILE A 703 2.64 -12.14 -10.26
CA ILE A 703 3.60 -12.94 -9.49
C ILE A 703 3.04 -14.32 -9.13
N GLU A 704 3.88 -15.35 -9.10
CA GLU A 704 3.61 -16.59 -8.39
C GLU A 704 3.79 -16.30 -6.88
N ALA A 705 2.69 -16.30 -6.14
CA ALA A 705 2.68 -15.94 -4.73
C ALA A 705 3.68 -16.78 -3.90
N GLY A 706 4.41 -16.11 -3.01
CA GLY A 706 5.47 -16.74 -2.19
C GLY A 706 6.77 -17.01 -2.93
N LYS A 707 6.86 -16.77 -4.26
CA LYS A 707 8.05 -17.06 -5.05
C LYS A 707 8.62 -15.85 -5.77
N ASP A 708 7.80 -15.13 -6.55
CA ASP A 708 8.27 -14.02 -7.39
C ASP A 708 8.25 -12.69 -6.62
N GLN A 709 8.65 -12.74 -5.36
CA GLN A 709 8.65 -11.62 -4.42
C GLN A 709 9.93 -11.62 -3.55
N ILE A 710 10.22 -10.50 -2.92
CA ILE A 710 11.35 -10.39 -1.99
C ILE A 710 11.14 -11.33 -0.82
N LYS A 711 12.13 -12.17 -0.55
CA LYS A 711 12.06 -13.15 0.52
C LYS A 711 11.90 -12.47 1.89
N GLY A 712 10.90 -12.92 2.66
CA GLY A 712 10.56 -12.36 3.97
C GLY A 712 9.55 -11.20 3.91
N SER A 713 9.11 -10.78 2.71
CA SER A 713 7.95 -9.91 2.55
C SER A 713 6.64 -10.67 2.85
N SER A 714 5.51 -9.98 2.84
CA SER A 714 4.20 -10.61 3.08
C SER A 714 3.94 -11.78 2.14
N ASN A 715 3.51 -12.92 2.65
CA ASN A 715 3.38 -14.18 1.89
C ASN A 715 2.10 -14.98 2.15
N ASP A 716 1.23 -14.52 3.01
CA ASP A 716 -0.06 -15.12 3.37
C ASP A 716 -1.24 -14.18 3.13
N TRP A 717 -0.96 -12.88 3.04
CA TRP A 717 -1.90 -11.85 2.64
C TRP A 717 -1.37 -11.08 1.45
N TYR A 718 -2.26 -10.78 0.51
CA TYR A 718 -1.95 -10.06 -0.73
C TYR A 718 -3.00 -9.00 -1.01
N THR A 719 -2.54 -7.90 -1.59
CA THR A 719 -3.39 -6.92 -2.22
C THR A 719 -3.39 -7.20 -3.71
N ILE A 720 -4.52 -7.68 -4.23
CA ILE A 720 -4.66 -7.93 -5.66
C ILE A 720 -5.11 -6.66 -6.38
N GLN A 721 -4.64 -6.47 -7.60
CA GLN A 721 -5.12 -5.38 -8.44
C GLN A 721 -6.48 -5.78 -9.05
N ASP A 722 -6.54 -6.45 -10.16
CA ASP A 722 -7.81 -6.83 -10.79
C ASP A 722 -8.12 -8.31 -10.66
N PHE A 723 -7.11 -9.18 -10.49
CA PHE A 723 -7.32 -10.61 -10.40
C PHE A 723 -6.31 -11.39 -9.58
N ALA A 724 -6.74 -12.57 -9.17
CA ALA A 724 -5.91 -13.68 -8.73
C ALA A 724 -6.22 -14.92 -9.54
N ALA A 725 -5.29 -15.86 -9.64
CA ALA A 725 -5.48 -17.08 -10.40
C ALA A 725 -4.86 -18.29 -9.71
N VAL A 726 -5.49 -19.45 -9.91
CA VAL A 726 -4.89 -20.75 -9.62
C VAL A 726 -4.72 -21.48 -10.95
N ARG A 727 -3.51 -21.94 -11.26
CA ARG A 727 -3.25 -22.62 -12.52
C ARG A 727 -2.19 -23.72 -12.43
N ASN A 728 -2.32 -24.70 -13.32
CA ASN A 728 -1.29 -25.67 -13.66
C ASN A 728 -1.01 -25.63 -15.17
N GLU A 729 -0.38 -26.66 -15.74
CA GLU A 729 -0.05 -26.72 -17.16
C GLU A 729 -1.29 -26.83 -18.08
N SER A 730 -2.42 -27.34 -17.61
CA SER A 730 -3.61 -27.64 -18.42
C SER A 730 -4.85 -26.84 -18.02
N THR A 731 -4.91 -26.34 -16.80
CA THR A 731 -6.10 -25.71 -16.23
C THR A 731 -5.73 -24.39 -15.57
N GLN A 732 -6.56 -23.37 -15.82
CA GLN A 732 -6.46 -22.08 -15.15
C GLN A 732 -7.85 -21.64 -14.70
N LEU A 733 -7.92 -21.16 -13.46
CA LEU A 733 -9.10 -20.50 -12.91
C LEU A 733 -8.69 -19.12 -12.43
N VAL A 734 -9.47 -18.10 -12.80
CA VAL A 734 -9.19 -16.70 -12.47
C VAL A 734 -10.35 -16.15 -11.65
N ILE A 735 -10.04 -15.48 -10.54
CA ILE A 735 -10.97 -14.68 -9.76
C ILE A 735 -10.68 -13.22 -10.09
N GLY A 736 -11.65 -12.51 -10.65
CA GLY A 736 -11.61 -11.05 -10.80
C GLY A 736 -12.38 -10.39 -9.67
N SER A 737 -11.81 -9.37 -9.04
CA SER A 737 -12.51 -8.57 -8.03
C SER A 737 -12.14 -7.10 -8.18
N ALA A 738 -13.09 -6.31 -8.67
CA ALA A 738 -12.91 -4.86 -8.74
C ALA A 738 -13.05 -4.17 -7.36
N GLU A 739 -13.81 -4.76 -6.42
CA GLU A 739 -14.21 -4.10 -5.17
C GLU A 739 -13.44 -4.60 -3.95
N MET A 740 -12.97 -5.85 -3.96
CA MET A 740 -12.32 -6.51 -2.83
C MET A 740 -10.86 -6.82 -3.17
N PRO A 741 -9.90 -5.95 -2.82
CA PRO A 741 -8.51 -6.16 -3.16
C PRO A 741 -7.76 -7.06 -2.19
N LEU A 742 -8.28 -7.30 -0.98
CA LEU A 742 -7.57 -8.03 0.05
C LEU A 742 -7.85 -9.53 -0.05
N MET A 743 -6.80 -10.34 -0.12
CA MET A 743 -6.87 -11.79 -0.27
C MET A 743 -5.91 -12.47 0.70
N GLN A 744 -6.40 -13.52 1.36
CA GLN A 744 -5.60 -14.47 2.14
C GLN A 744 -5.46 -15.77 1.35
N LEU A 745 -4.22 -16.30 1.28
CA LEU A 745 -3.90 -17.58 0.64
C LEU A 745 -3.67 -18.68 1.68
#